data_1987c2e992d44d72b57078515bde431a
#
_entry.id   1987c2e992d44d72b57078515bde431a
#
_cell.length_a   1.000
_cell.length_b   1.000
_cell.length_c   1.000
_cell.angle_alpha   90.00
_cell.angle_beta   90.00
_cell.angle_gamma   90.00
#
_symmetry.space_group_name_H-M   'P 1'
#
loop_
_entity.id
_entity.type
_entity.pdbx_description
1 polymer ?
#
loop_
_entity_poly.entity_id
_entity_poly.type
_entity_poly.pdbx_seq_one_letter_code
_entity_poly.pdbx_strand_id
1 'polypeptide(L)'
;LEYFAGGLELGNQVYMRYVINENKLEEIPTKTIDMGAGLERWSWVTNNTPTIYEATFPKVVEYIKKKVGVSYDDKKIKLAYEYIGKIDFEKTGIEEAIKAVARDTKTNENEIKKMLSDMQAVYSIADHSRTLLVAIHDGALPSNVGGGYNLRNILRRALNFIRSKNWDLDINDVIEEHKKEFGSWFEELKKTDTKGVIDKEIERYNDFRERNYKFISSLLDKKEIDEKQMIELYESRGITIDDIKTVAETEDKQITLPEKFYSDINKAKKRKEEKKDYSFIEGLEKTKKMFYDEKLKTSKAKIIKIVKPDKIILNQTIFYPEMGGQKSDRGKIKNSNVINVEIKDDIIIHYLDKINELKEKEEVEMEIDAEIRELLRRHHTATHIINQACRRILGEFVYQNGAEKDVDQAHLDITYFDRLTEEQVNNIERLANKVVSDNLKINASIVPREKAESKYGMSIYQGGVVPNANIRIVKIDDYDVEACGGLHCNSTGEVGLIKIIKTERIQDGVVRIVFKAYKPALEYIENLDKLAKDLTALWGVSQEDIYATAKRFFSEAKYYKEAKEEGDIEFIRSQLGLTQPNKENGITILYTKSNNVGKIAAAIESYDGKVIVHGEKVGVGKPKDAAVKEQMENGKPLKYKFVVEKGNFLLGHN
;
A
#
# COMPACT_ATOMS: atom_id res chain seq x y z
N LEU A 1 18.40 -30.27 24.73
CA LEU A 1 19.58 -29.83 25.42
C LEU A 1 19.71 -28.33 25.35
N GLU A 2 19.89 -27.67 26.48
CA GLU A 2 20.00 -26.21 26.56
C GLU A 2 21.39 -25.85 27.13
N TYR A 3 21.94 -24.73 26.68
CA TYR A 3 23.22 -24.19 27.08
C TYR A 3 23.02 -22.90 27.85
N PHE A 4 23.52 -22.84 29.08
CA PHE A 4 23.40 -21.68 29.95
C PHE A 4 24.74 -21.11 30.39
N ALA A 5 24.80 -19.79 30.52
CA ALA A 5 25.87 -19.09 31.20
C ALA A 5 25.24 -18.13 32.26
N GLY A 6 25.50 -18.37 33.55
CA GLY A 6 24.98 -17.53 34.63
C GLY A 6 23.44 -17.42 34.66
N GLY A 7 22.73 -18.47 34.23
CA GLY A 7 21.27 -18.46 34.12
C GLY A 7 20.70 -17.93 32.82
N LEU A 8 21.55 -17.35 31.94
CA LEU A 8 21.15 -16.94 30.59
C LEU A 8 21.25 -18.12 29.62
N GLU A 9 20.15 -18.49 28.98
CA GLU A 9 20.16 -19.45 27.87
C GLU A 9 20.89 -18.87 26.65
N LEU A 10 21.95 -19.55 26.23
CA LEU A 10 22.74 -19.15 25.07
C LEU A 10 22.31 -19.86 23.79
N GLY A 11 21.73 -21.03 23.91
CA GLY A 11 21.23 -21.82 22.79
C GLY A 11 20.57 -23.11 23.26
N ASN A 12 19.81 -23.70 22.35
CA ASN A 12 19.20 -25.00 22.57
C ASN A 12 19.48 -25.94 21.40
N GLN A 13 19.34 -27.22 21.65
CA GLN A 13 19.61 -28.27 20.70
C GLN A 13 18.53 -29.34 20.78
N VAL A 14 17.88 -29.60 19.66
CA VAL A 14 16.82 -30.59 19.52
C VAL A 14 17.32 -31.75 18.66
N TYR A 15 17.20 -32.97 19.19
CA TYR A 15 17.53 -34.20 18.48
C TYR A 15 16.25 -34.73 17.85
N MET A 16 16.12 -34.58 16.52
CA MET A 16 14.99 -35.09 15.76
C MET A 16 15.25 -36.55 15.38
N ARG A 17 14.39 -37.42 15.89
CA ARG A 17 14.44 -38.85 15.62
C ARG A 17 13.24 -39.34 14.82
N TYR A 18 12.12 -38.67 14.97
CA TYR A 18 10.86 -39.08 14.37
C TYR A 18 10.25 -37.95 13.56
N VAL A 19 9.51 -38.31 12.51
CA VAL A 19 8.63 -37.42 11.74
C VAL A 19 7.18 -37.94 11.88
N ILE A 20 6.23 -37.01 11.89
CA ILE A 20 4.81 -37.36 11.84
C ILE A 20 4.41 -37.41 10.38
N ASN A 21 4.11 -38.62 9.88
CA ASN A 21 3.60 -38.85 8.55
C ASN A 21 2.21 -39.50 8.67
N GLU A 22 1.18 -38.90 8.08
CA GLU A 22 -0.22 -39.36 8.13
C GLU A 22 -0.69 -39.78 9.55
N ASN A 23 -0.38 -38.98 10.57
CA ASN A 23 -0.65 -39.25 11.99
C ASN A 23 0.11 -40.47 12.59
N LYS A 24 1.13 -40.98 11.93
CA LYS A 24 2.04 -42.01 12.46
C LYS A 24 3.42 -41.42 12.71
N LEU A 25 4.02 -41.83 13.81
CA LEU A 25 5.41 -41.54 14.12
C LEU A 25 6.30 -42.52 13.36
N GLU A 26 7.11 -41.99 12.43
CA GLU A 26 8.10 -42.79 11.67
C GLU A 26 9.50 -42.31 12.04
N GLU A 27 10.44 -43.26 12.20
CA GLU A 27 11.84 -42.92 12.46
C GLU A 27 12.47 -42.37 11.19
N ILE A 28 13.06 -41.16 11.28
CA ILE A 28 13.76 -40.58 10.13
C ILE A 28 15.09 -41.30 9.86
N PRO A 29 15.40 -41.60 8.59
CA PRO A 29 16.60 -42.33 8.24
C PRO A 29 17.88 -41.52 8.56
N THR A 30 17.82 -40.20 8.44
CA THR A 30 18.93 -39.31 8.78
C THR A 30 18.68 -38.66 10.13
N LYS A 31 19.51 -38.99 11.13
CA LYS A 31 19.45 -38.37 12.46
C LYS A 31 19.85 -36.90 12.33
N THR A 32 18.94 -36.03 12.66
CA THR A 32 19.09 -34.58 12.50
C THR A 32 19.19 -33.91 13.86
N ILE A 33 20.12 -32.98 13.97
CA ILE A 33 20.25 -32.09 15.12
C ILE A 33 19.88 -30.70 14.62
N ASP A 34 18.87 -30.11 15.26
CA ASP A 34 18.52 -28.71 15.07
C ASP A 34 19.06 -27.93 16.26
N MET A 35 19.91 -26.94 16.00
CA MET A 35 20.51 -26.11 17.04
C MET A 35 20.16 -24.63 16.79
N GLY A 36 19.50 -24.02 17.77
CA GLY A 36 19.27 -22.58 17.84
C GLY A 36 20.26 -21.94 18.82
N ALA A 37 20.98 -20.90 18.39
CA ALA A 37 21.87 -20.15 19.24
C ALA A 37 21.58 -18.65 19.16
N GLY A 38 21.47 -17.99 20.32
CA GLY A 38 21.28 -16.54 20.39
C GLY A 38 22.58 -15.79 20.15
N LEU A 39 22.90 -15.42 18.93
CA LEU A 39 24.14 -14.71 18.59
C LEU A 39 24.34 -13.46 19.47
N GLU A 40 23.29 -12.68 19.70
CA GLU A 40 23.33 -11.49 20.54
C GLU A 40 23.63 -11.84 22.02
N ARG A 41 23.10 -12.96 22.52
CA ARG A 41 23.36 -13.45 23.88
C ARG A 41 24.81 -13.90 24.04
N TRP A 42 25.37 -14.61 23.04
CA TRP A 42 26.77 -14.95 22.99
C TRP A 42 27.67 -13.71 22.97
N SER A 43 27.34 -12.75 22.12
CA SER A 43 28.07 -11.48 22.03
C SER A 43 28.05 -10.73 23.39
N TRP A 44 26.89 -10.70 24.06
CA TRP A 44 26.77 -10.06 25.36
C TRP A 44 27.65 -10.71 26.44
N VAL A 45 27.61 -12.04 26.56
CA VAL A 45 28.40 -12.80 27.56
C VAL A 45 29.89 -12.61 27.29
N THR A 46 30.32 -12.68 26.04
CA THR A 46 31.76 -12.59 25.70
C THR A 46 32.31 -11.17 25.85
N ASN A 47 31.55 -10.15 25.53
CA ASN A 47 31.99 -8.76 25.67
C ASN A 47 31.76 -8.19 27.07
N ASN A 48 30.98 -8.88 27.93
CA ASN A 48 30.70 -8.46 29.29
C ASN A 48 30.18 -7.02 29.42
N THR A 49 29.38 -6.56 28.43
CA THR A 49 28.80 -5.23 28.43
C THR A 49 27.68 -5.10 29.47
N PRO A 50 27.28 -3.87 29.87
CA PRO A 50 26.19 -3.65 30.84
C PRO A 50 24.88 -4.34 30.45
N THR A 51 24.51 -4.25 29.20
CA THR A 51 23.32 -4.90 28.63
C THR A 51 23.64 -5.52 27.27
N ILE A 52 22.71 -6.31 26.76
CA ILE A 52 22.79 -6.91 25.42
C ILE A 52 22.82 -5.83 24.31
N TYR A 53 22.26 -4.64 24.53
CA TYR A 53 22.18 -3.59 23.53
C TYR A 53 23.54 -2.98 23.20
N GLU A 54 24.42 -2.78 24.21
CA GLU A 54 25.78 -2.34 23.96
C GLU A 54 26.65 -3.41 23.26
N ALA A 55 26.27 -4.69 23.39
CA ALA A 55 26.96 -5.76 22.69
C ALA A 55 26.49 -5.88 21.23
N THR A 56 25.22 -5.59 20.97
CA THR A 56 24.59 -5.81 19.67
C THR A 56 24.82 -4.64 18.72
N PHE A 57 24.67 -3.40 19.18
CA PHE A 57 24.81 -2.18 18.38
C PHE A 57 25.48 -1.05 19.17
N PRO A 58 26.76 -1.23 19.54
CA PRO A 58 27.50 -0.32 20.43
C PRO A 58 27.57 1.11 19.90
N LYS A 59 27.80 1.30 18.59
CA LYS A 59 27.97 2.62 17.99
C LYS A 59 26.64 3.39 17.96
N VAL A 60 25.53 2.72 17.72
CA VAL A 60 24.20 3.36 17.70
C VAL A 60 23.81 3.79 19.12
N VAL A 61 24.02 2.94 20.12
CA VAL A 61 23.77 3.30 21.53
C VAL A 61 24.63 4.47 21.97
N GLU A 62 25.91 4.48 21.60
CA GLU A 62 26.83 5.59 21.89
C GLU A 62 26.38 6.88 21.18
N TYR A 63 25.98 6.80 19.91
CA TYR A 63 25.45 7.94 19.14
C TYR A 63 24.24 8.56 19.85
N ILE A 64 23.23 7.74 20.21
CA ILE A 64 22.03 8.22 20.90
C ILE A 64 22.44 8.89 22.22
N LYS A 65 23.17 8.18 23.09
CA LYS A 65 23.65 8.72 24.39
C LYS A 65 24.30 10.09 24.23
N LYS A 66 25.22 10.22 23.29
CA LYS A 66 25.93 11.48 23.00
C LYS A 66 25.00 12.57 22.51
N LYS A 67 24.10 12.25 21.57
CA LYS A 67 23.17 13.22 20.97
C LYS A 67 22.20 13.81 21.97
N VAL A 68 21.72 12.98 22.91
CA VAL A 68 20.72 13.38 23.93
C VAL A 68 21.35 13.80 25.27
N GLY A 69 22.67 13.77 25.39
CA GLY A 69 23.38 14.15 26.61
C GLY A 69 23.22 13.20 27.79
N VAL A 70 22.96 11.92 27.52
CA VAL A 70 22.79 10.88 28.55
C VAL A 70 24.11 10.16 28.79
N SER A 71 24.60 10.22 30.05
CA SER A 71 25.82 9.53 30.47
C SER A 71 25.66 9.00 31.87
N TYR A 72 25.83 7.69 32.03
CA TYR A 72 25.75 6.98 33.30
C TYR A 72 26.92 5.99 33.44
N ASP A 73 27.32 5.72 34.68
CA ASP A 73 28.35 4.72 34.97
C ASP A 73 27.85 3.31 34.59
N ASP A 74 28.60 2.63 33.74
CA ASP A 74 28.29 1.28 33.27
C ASP A 74 28.17 0.26 34.41
N LYS A 75 28.92 0.42 35.50
CA LYS A 75 28.79 -0.43 36.68
C LYS A 75 27.44 -0.26 37.37
N LYS A 76 26.95 0.99 37.44
CA LYS A 76 25.61 1.27 37.99
C LYS A 76 24.51 0.69 37.10
N ILE A 77 24.64 0.83 35.77
CA ILE A 77 23.70 0.26 34.78
C ILE A 77 23.67 -1.25 34.96
N LYS A 78 24.84 -1.91 34.93
CA LYS A 78 24.95 -3.36 35.08
C LYS A 78 24.31 -3.85 36.38
N LEU A 79 24.64 -3.22 37.51
CA LEU A 79 24.08 -3.58 38.80
C LEU A 79 22.54 -3.40 38.84
N ALA A 80 22.02 -2.34 38.25
CA ALA A 80 20.59 -2.11 38.20
C ALA A 80 19.86 -3.23 37.39
N TYR A 81 20.38 -3.61 36.26
CA TYR A 81 19.78 -4.69 35.44
C TYR A 81 19.99 -6.07 36.09
N GLU A 82 21.06 -6.31 36.82
CA GLU A 82 21.25 -7.52 37.63
C GLU A 82 20.19 -7.66 38.73
N TYR A 83 19.83 -6.56 39.40
CA TYR A 83 18.74 -6.56 40.38
C TYR A 83 17.38 -6.75 39.73
N ILE A 84 17.12 -6.06 38.61
CA ILE A 84 15.87 -6.19 37.85
C ILE A 84 15.69 -7.63 37.34
N GLY A 85 16.76 -8.28 36.88
CA GLY A 85 16.72 -9.67 36.41
C GLY A 85 16.43 -10.71 37.51
N LYS A 86 16.57 -10.34 38.77
CA LYS A 86 16.25 -11.20 39.93
C LYS A 86 14.85 -11.02 40.47
N ILE A 87 14.08 -10.05 39.95
CA ILE A 87 12.75 -9.73 40.44
C ILE A 87 11.71 -10.67 39.82
N ASP A 88 10.85 -11.20 40.70
CA ASP A 88 9.57 -11.77 40.28
C ASP A 88 8.57 -10.62 40.13
N PHE A 89 8.37 -10.18 38.88
CA PHE A 89 7.49 -9.05 38.55
C PHE A 89 6.03 -9.27 39.00
N GLU A 90 5.60 -10.51 39.19
CA GLU A 90 4.25 -10.81 39.65
C GLU A 90 4.09 -10.60 41.16
N LYS A 91 5.18 -10.68 41.90
CA LYS A 91 5.17 -10.58 43.38
C LYS A 91 5.82 -9.32 43.92
N THR A 92 6.86 -8.84 43.24
CA THR A 92 7.75 -7.80 43.77
C THR A 92 7.92 -6.73 42.68
N GLY A 93 7.43 -5.54 42.86
CA GLY A 93 7.55 -4.46 41.90
C GLY A 93 9.00 -3.98 41.68
N ILE A 94 9.28 -3.28 40.58
CA ILE A 94 10.57 -2.68 40.24
C ILE A 94 11.15 -1.75 41.34
N GLU A 95 10.29 -1.25 42.22
CA GLU A 95 10.65 -0.34 43.34
C GLU A 95 11.65 -0.96 44.29
N GLU A 96 11.57 -2.26 44.59
CA GLU A 96 12.53 -2.95 45.45
C GLU A 96 13.92 -3.03 44.84
N ALA A 97 14.00 -3.27 43.51
CA ALA A 97 15.28 -3.22 42.80
C ALA A 97 15.89 -1.83 42.88
N ILE A 98 15.09 -0.80 42.64
CA ILE A 98 15.55 0.59 42.70
C ILE A 98 16.12 0.90 44.09
N LYS A 99 15.45 0.51 45.16
CA LYS A 99 15.93 0.70 46.56
C LYS A 99 17.22 -0.06 46.84
N ALA A 100 17.33 -1.30 46.32
CA ALA A 100 18.52 -2.10 46.50
C ALA A 100 19.73 -1.48 45.76
N VAL A 101 19.54 -1.08 44.51
CA VAL A 101 20.58 -0.41 43.71
C VAL A 101 20.98 0.93 44.37
N ALA A 102 20.01 1.73 44.79
CA ALA A 102 20.26 3.02 45.43
C ALA A 102 21.11 2.86 46.70
N ARG A 103 20.77 1.86 47.54
CA ARG A 103 21.56 1.52 48.71
C ARG A 103 22.98 1.11 48.40
N ASP A 104 23.15 0.15 47.44
CA ASP A 104 24.45 -0.43 47.16
C ASP A 104 25.40 0.53 46.41
N THR A 105 24.83 1.45 45.64
CA THR A 105 25.56 2.50 44.91
C THR A 105 25.69 3.79 45.70
N LYS A 106 25.05 3.90 46.88
CA LYS A 106 24.93 5.14 47.67
C LYS A 106 24.37 6.30 46.83
N THR A 107 23.40 6.03 45.99
CA THR A 107 22.79 6.98 45.04
C THR A 107 21.32 7.18 45.44
N ASN A 108 20.76 8.36 45.11
CA ASN A 108 19.35 8.64 45.39
C ASN A 108 18.44 7.76 44.48
N GLU A 109 17.33 7.26 45.01
CA GLU A 109 16.35 6.46 44.28
C GLU A 109 15.83 7.16 43.03
N ASN A 110 15.63 8.49 43.07
CA ASN A 110 15.18 9.27 41.91
C ASN A 110 16.23 9.31 40.81
N GLU A 111 17.52 9.31 41.12
CA GLU A 111 18.59 9.20 40.13
C GLU A 111 18.59 7.82 39.45
N ILE A 112 18.36 6.75 40.25
CA ILE A 112 18.26 5.39 39.69
C ILE A 112 17.02 5.29 38.80
N LYS A 113 15.86 5.81 39.19
CA LYS A 113 14.64 5.86 38.37
C LYS A 113 14.88 6.61 37.08
N LYS A 114 15.51 7.77 37.15
CA LYS A 114 15.85 8.57 35.98
C LYS A 114 16.80 7.80 35.06
N MET A 115 17.87 7.23 35.59
CA MET A 115 18.83 6.43 34.83
C MET A 115 18.13 5.27 34.10
N LEU A 116 17.33 4.48 34.79
CA LEU A 116 16.61 3.36 34.18
C LEU A 116 15.64 3.83 33.08
N SER A 117 14.90 4.90 33.33
CA SER A 117 13.98 5.48 32.36
C SER A 117 14.69 6.04 31.11
N ASP A 118 15.84 6.68 31.29
CA ASP A 118 16.64 7.20 30.16
C ASP A 118 17.27 6.06 29.37
N MET A 119 17.83 5.05 30.04
CA MET A 119 18.42 3.89 29.38
C MET A 119 17.37 3.04 28.66
N GLN A 120 16.17 2.86 29.25
CA GLN A 120 15.06 2.20 28.57
C GLN A 120 14.70 2.93 27.26
N ALA A 121 14.65 4.26 27.28
CA ALA A 121 14.37 5.04 26.07
C ALA A 121 15.49 4.86 25.03
N VAL A 122 16.75 4.98 25.43
CA VAL A 122 17.92 4.78 24.53
C VAL A 122 17.88 3.41 23.86
N TYR A 123 17.72 2.35 24.66
CA TYR A 123 17.70 0.97 24.12
C TYR A 123 16.48 0.69 23.26
N SER A 124 15.29 1.19 23.65
CA SER A 124 14.09 1.01 22.84
C SER A 124 14.20 1.74 21.51
N ILE A 125 14.74 2.95 21.46
CA ILE A 125 14.93 3.68 20.21
C ILE A 125 15.92 2.95 19.32
N ALA A 126 17.05 2.48 19.87
CA ALA A 126 18.06 1.74 19.12
C ALA A 126 17.51 0.42 18.54
N ASP A 127 16.81 -0.37 19.36
CA ASP A 127 16.24 -1.66 18.92
C ASP A 127 15.11 -1.48 17.90
N HIS A 128 14.20 -0.53 18.14
CA HIS A 128 13.07 -0.27 17.25
C HIS A 128 13.51 0.28 15.90
N SER A 129 14.50 1.17 15.87
CA SER A 129 15.04 1.71 14.63
C SER A 129 15.76 0.66 13.78
N ARG A 130 16.49 -0.28 14.41
CA ARG A 130 17.06 -1.46 13.73
C ARG A 130 15.96 -2.33 13.11
N THR A 131 14.93 -2.64 13.89
CA THR A 131 13.82 -3.48 13.42
C THR A 131 13.11 -2.82 12.23
N LEU A 132 12.89 -1.50 12.28
CA LEU A 132 12.29 -0.75 11.18
C LEU A 132 13.17 -0.79 9.92
N LEU A 133 14.50 -0.59 10.06
CA LEU A 133 15.43 -0.65 8.93
C LEU A 133 15.35 -1.99 8.21
N VAL A 134 15.49 -3.09 8.94
CA VAL A 134 15.51 -4.44 8.35
C VAL A 134 14.13 -4.79 7.76
N ALA A 135 13.05 -4.53 8.49
CA ALA A 135 11.72 -4.86 8.02
C ALA A 135 11.33 -4.07 6.76
N ILE A 136 11.67 -2.76 6.69
CA ILE A 136 11.42 -1.94 5.50
C ILE A 136 12.27 -2.43 4.32
N HIS A 137 13.53 -2.80 4.56
CA HIS A 137 14.38 -3.40 3.53
C HIS A 137 13.72 -4.65 2.92
N ASP A 138 13.15 -5.51 3.75
CA ASP A 138 12.46 -6.73 3.32
C ASP A 138 11.03 -6.47 2.78
N GLY A 139 10.65 -5.20 2.59
CA GLY A 139 9.36 -4.79 2.00
C GLY A 139 8.19 -4.75 2.97
N ALA A 140 8.41 -4.95 4.28
CA ALA A 140 7.37 -4.80 5.28
C ALA A 140 7.20 -3.33 5.67
N LEU A 141 6.02 -2.75 5.40
CA LEU A 141 5.73 -1.35 5.68
C LEU A 141 4.83 -1.18 6.91
N PRO A 142 5.01 -0.09 7.69
CA PRO A 142 4.05 0.27 8.72
C PRO A 142 2.63 0.41 8.16
N SER A 143 1.67 -0.27 8.77
CA SER A 143 0.27 -0.28 8.32
C SER A 143 -0.70 -0.54 9.47
N ASN A 144 -2.02 -0.57 9.19
CA ASN A 144 -3.05 -0.86 10.19
C ASN A 144 -3.33 -2.37 10.38
N VAL A 145 -2.64 -3.25 9.64
CA VAL A 145 -2.94 -4.69 9.62
C VAL A 145 -1.70 -5.56 9.77
N GLY A 146 -1.86 -6.72 10.38
CA GLY A 146 -0.83 -7.76 10.48
C GLY A 146 0.50 -7.27 11.06
N GLY A 147 1.62 -7.70 10.48
CA GLY A 147 2.97 -7.31 10.88
C GLY A 147 3.24 -5.81 10.75
N GLY A 148 2.64 -5.15 9.76
CA GLY A 148 2.78 -3.70 9.57
C GLY A 148 2.22 -2.88 10.73
N TYR A 149 1.20 -3.38 11.43
CA TYR A 149 0.71 -2.76 12.64
C TYR A 149 1.76 -2.77 13.77
N ASN A 150 2.49 -3.88 13.92
CA ASN A 150 3.57 -3.95 14.90
C ASN A 150 4.68 -2.96 14.56
N LEU A 151 5.07 -2.84 13.29
CA LEU A 151 6.05 -1.85 12.83
C LEU A 151 5.62 -0.41 13.13
N ARG A 152 4.35 -0.10 12.89
CA ARG A 152 3.78 1.21 13.25
C ARG A 152 3.86 1.48 14.74
N ASN A 153 3.55 0.49 15.57
CA ASN A 153 3.57 0.64 17.03
C ASN A 153 4.98 0.86 17.57
N ILE A 154 5.98 0.11 17.09
CA ILE A 154 7.37 0.31 17.55
C ILE A 154 7.92 1.68 17.12
N LEU A 155 7.56 2.16 15.91
CA LEU A 155 7.92 3.52 15.48
C LEU A 155 7.29 4.57 16.40
N ARG A 156 5.97 4.48 16.63
CA ARG A 156 5.26 5.41 17.54
C ARG A 156 5.84 5.38 18.95
N ARG A 157 6.22 4.20 19.44
CA ARG A 157 6.86 4.03 20.75
C ARG A 157 8.21 4.72 20.80
N ALA A 158 9.06 4.57 19.79
CA ALA A 158 10.33 5.30 19.70
C ALA A 158 10.12 6.81 19.68
N LEU A 159 9.17 7.30 18.88
CA LEU A 159 8.82 8.73 18.81
C LEU A 159 8.26 9.25 20.14
N ASN A 160 7.49 8.45 20.88
CA ASN A 160 7.00 8.81 22.20
C ASN A 160 8.14 8.95 23.22
N PHE A 161 9.14 8.07 23.21
CA PHE A 161 10.31 8.21 24.05
C PHE A 161 11.07 9.51 23.74
N ILE A 162 11.34 9.80 22.48
CA ILE A 162 12.01 11.03 22.05
C ILE A 162 11.27 12.26 22.58
N ARG A 163 9.96 12.30 22.43
CA ARG A 163 9.12 13.44 22.85
C ARG A 163 8.98 13.57 24.37
N SER A 164 8.66 12.46 25.05
CA SER A 164 8.46 12.49 26.51
C SER A 164 9.71 12.92 27.29
N LYS A 165 10.87 12.63 26.68
CA LYS A 165 12.18 13.09 27.22
C LYS A 165 12.57 14.47 26.71
N ASN A 166 11.82 15.06 25.80
CA ASN A 166 12.18 16.32 25.13
C ASN A 166 13.58 16.29 24.49
N TRP A 167 13.92 15.14 23.85
CA TRP A 167 15.20 14.93 23.21
C TRP A 167 15.22 15.51 21.79
N ASP A 168 16.30 16.20 21.45
CA ASP A 168 16.58 16.64 20.07
C ASP A 168 17.25 15.49 19.30
N LEU A 169 16.44 14.49 18.91
CA LEU A 169 16.88 13.30 18.22
C LEU A 169 15.94 12.98 17.05
N ASP A 170 16.50 12.89 15.85
CA ASP A 170 15.78 12.39 14.67
C ASP A 170 15.96 10.87 14.56
N ILE A 171 14.87 10.11 14.46
CA ILE A 171 14.91 8.66 14.29
C ILE A 171 15.55 8.26 12.96
N ASN A 172 15.46 9.10 11.91
CA ASN A 172 16.14 8.84 10.65
C ASN A 172 17.66 8.85 10.81
N ASP A 173 18.20 9.75 11.63
CA ASP A 173 19.64 9.78 11.93
C ASP A 173 20.09 8.51 12.64
N VAL A 174 19.27 7.98 13.56
CA VAL A 174 19.54 6.71 14.25
C VAL A 174 19.55 5.52 13.26
N ILE A 175 18.60 5.51 12.31
CA ILE A 175 18.56 4.50 11.24
C ILE A 175 19.83 4.59 10.38
N GLU A 176 20.29 5.78 10.03
CA GLU A 176 21.54 5.94 9.28
C GLU A 176 22.78 5.44 10.05
N GLU A 177 22.82 5.60 11.38
CA GLU A 177 23.89 4.98 12.19
C GLU A 177 23.82 3.45 12.15
N HIS A 178 22.62 2.86 12.17
CA HIS A 178 22.46 1.41 11.96
C HIS A 178 22.96 0.97 10.57
N LYS A 179 22.67 1.71 9.51
CA LYS A 179 23.19 1.42 8.17
C LYS A 179 24.71 1.44 8.12
N LYS A 180 25.36 2.36 8.85
CA LYS A 180 26.82 2.41 8.95
C LYS A 180 27.37 1.21 9.71
N GLU A 181 26.74 0.82 10.79
CA GLU A 181 27.19 -0.29 11.64
C GLU A 181 26.96 -1.66 10.98
N PHE A 182 25.73 -1.97 10.59
CA PHE A 182 25.36 -3.25 9.99
C PHE A 182 25.73 -3.38 8.51
N GLY A 183 25.88 -2.30 7.79
CA GLY A 183 26.23 -2.31 6.38
C GLY A 183 27.63 -2.87 6.09
N SER A 184 28.44 -3.15 7.12
CA SER A 184 29.69 -3.91 6.96
C SER A 184 29.42 -5.40 6.77
N TRP A 185 28.28 -5.92 7.24
CA TRP A 185 27.87 -7.33 7.17
C TRP A 185 26.76 -7.55 6.15
N PHE A 186 25.87 -6.56 6.01
CA PHE A 186 24.70 -6.57 5.11
C PHE A 186 24.75 -5.34 4.23
N GLU A 187 25.55 -5.42 3.16
CA GLU A 187 25.83 -4.26 2.28
C GLU A 187 24.57 -3.68 1.63
N GLU A 188 23.56 -4.52 1.39
CA GLU A 188 22.25 -4.16 0.86
C GLU A 188 21.51 -3.13 1.73
N LEU A 189 21.66 -3.19 3.05
CA LEU A 189 21.01 -2.24 3.96
C LEU A 189 21.45 -0.78 3.74
N LYS A 190 22.69 -0.57 3.25
CA LYS A 190 23.20 0.78 2.96
C LYS A 190 22.37 1.52 1.91
N LYS A 191 21.77 0.79 0.98
CA LYS A 191 21.01 1.33 -0.15
C LYS A 191 19.51 1.48 0.14
N THR A 192 19.05 0.97 1.28
CA THR A 192 17.62 0.99 1.63
C THR A 192 17.15 2.43 1.88
N ASP A 193 16.21 2.90 1.08
CA ASP A 193 15.55 4.18 1.33
C ASP A 193 14.43 3.99 2.37
N THR A 194 14.73 4.31 3.63
CA THR A 194 13.76 4.26 4.72
C THR A 194 13.11 5.61 4.99
N LYS A 195 13.76 6.71 4.56
CA LYS A 195 13.38 8.07 4.96
C LYS A 195 11.97 8.42 4.52
N GLY A 196 11.60 8.15 3.26
CA GLY A 196 10.26 8.45 2.76
C GLY A 196 9.16 7.73 3.54
N VAL A 197 9.39 6.47 3.91
CA VAL A 197 8.46 5.66 4.72
C VAL A 197 8.31 6.22 6.13
N ILE A 198 9.43 6.50 6.79
CA ILE A 198 9.46 7.00 8.18
C ILE A 198 8.87 8.40 8.27
N ASP A 199 9.26 9.33 7.41
CA ASP A 199 8.75 10.70 7.39
C ASP A 199 7.22 10.71 7.19
N LYS A 200 6.70 9.87 6.28
CA LYS A 200 5.25 9.76 6.05
C LYS A 200 4.50 9.21 7.26
N GLU A 201 5.07 8.24 7.96
CA GLU A 201 4.46 7.73 9.20
C GLU A 201 4.54 8.75 10.35
N ILE A 202 5.61 9.55 10.43
CA ILE A 202 5.72 10.66 11.38
C ILE A 202 4.63 11.71 11.10
N GLU A 203 4.44 12.11 9.83
CA GLU A 203 3.38 13.02 9.40
C GLU A 203 1.99 12.49 9.84
N ARG A 204 1.69 11.24 9.48
CA ARG A 204 0.43 10.57 9.87
C ARG A 204 0.22 10.49 11.37
N TYR A 205 1.30 10.24 12.10
CA TYR A 205 1.23 10.17 13.56
C TYR A 205 0.98 11.53 14.19
N ASN A 206 1.57 12.60 13.65
CA ASN A 206 1.31 13.97 14.09
C ASN A 206 -0.16 14.36 13.83
N ASP A 207 -0.63 14.15 12.60
CA ASP A 207 -2.03 14.40 12.21
C ASP A 207 -3.02 13.60 13.07
N PHE A 208 -2.69 12.33 13.34
CA PHE A 208 -3.49 11.45 14.17
C PHE A 208 -3.58 12.00 15.60
N ARG A 209 -2.46 12.41 16.18
CA ARG A 209 -2.42 12.98 17.53
C ARG A 209 -3.24 14.26 17.65
N GLU A 210 -3.08 15.19 16.73
CA GLU A 210 -3.83 16.46 16.76
C GLU A 210 -5.34 16.23 16.71
N ARG A 211 -5.82 15.32 15.83
CA ARG A 211 -7.24 15.00 15.69
C ARG A 211 -7.77 14.20 16.89
N ASN A 212 -7.03 13.23 17.37
CA ASN A 212 -7.50 12.32 18.40
C ASN A 212 -7.25 12.81 19.81
N TYR A 213 -6.27 13.70 20.03
CA TYR A 213 -6.06 14.29 21.35
C TYR A 213 -7.35 14.95 21.88
N LYS A 214 -7.93 15.87 21.12
CA LYS A 214 -9.18 16.55 21.49
C LYS A 214 -10.34 15.58 21.68
N PHE A 215 -10.39 14.53 20.87
CA PHE A 215 -11.43 13.52 20.96
C PHE A 215 -11.27 12.64 22.22
N ILE A 216 -10.07 12.12 22.49
CA ILE A 216 -9.77 11.31 23.70
C ILE A 216 -9.97 12.16 24.94
N SER A 217 -9.46 13.40 24.97
CA SER A 217 -9.66 14.36 26.04
C SER A 217 -11.15 14.54 26.36
N SER A 218 -11.98 14.77 25.35
CA SER A 218 -13.43 14.91 25.50
C SER A 218 -14.14 13.63 25.98
N LEU A 219 -13.58 12.45 25.71
CA LEU A 219 -14.10 11.17 26.23
C LEU A 219 -13.73 10.99 27.71
N LEU A 220 -12.48 11.28 28.05
CA LEU A 220 -11.98 11.22 29.42
C LEU A 220 -12.67 12.23 30.36
N ASP A 221 -13.20 13.33 29.82
CA ASP A 221 -14.03 14.29 30.56
C ASP A 221 -15.43 13.77 30.90
N LYS A 222 -15.96 12.87 30.06
CA LYS A 222 -17.36 12.43 30.13
C LYS A 222 -17.57 11.17 30.94
N LYS A 223 -16.64 10.22 30.91
CA LYS A 223 -16.72 8.92 31.60
C LYS A 223 -15.36 8.21 31.65
N GLU A 224 -15.19 7.28 32.61
CA GLU A 224 -14.17 6.22 32.49
C GLU A 224 -14.41 5.43 31.21
N ILE A 225 -13.35 5.24 30.42
CA ILE A 225 -13.39 4.44 29.17
C ILE A 225 -13.22 2.98 29.57
N ASP A 226 -14.28 2.18 29.39
CA ASP A 226 -14.22 0.75 29.65
C ASP A 226 -13.49 -0.05 28.56
N GLU A 227 -13.15 -1.31 28.84
CA GLU A 227 -12.42 -2.18 27.91
C GLU A 227 -13.13 -2.35 26.56
N LYS A 228 -14.46 -2.45 26.57
CA LYS A 228 -15.25 -2.60 25.34
C LYS A 228 -15.18 -1.36 24.47
N GLN A 229 -15.24 -0.20 25.07
CA GLN A 229 -15.07 1.08 24.38
C GLN A 229 -13.64 1.24 23.84
N MET A 230 -12.60 0.78 24.59
CA MET A 230 -11.23 0.77 24.10
C MET A 230 -11.07 -0.12 22.87
N ILE A 231 -11.69 -1.30 22.85
CA ILE A 231 -11.71 -2.20 21.66
C ILE A 231 -12.42 -1.52 20.48
N GLU A 232 -13.58 -0.91 20.71
CA GLU A 232 -14.32 -0.19 19.67
C GLU A 232 -13.52 0.99 19.09
N LEU A 233 -12.86 1.77 19.93
CA LEU A 233 -11.99 2.87 19.53
C LEU A 233 -10.79 2.38 18.72
N TYR A 234 -10.23 1.24 19.11
CA TYR A 234 -9.14 0.61 18.38
C TYR A 234 -9.60 0.13 16.99
N GLU A 235 -10.74 -0.57 16.91
CA GLU A 235 -11.25 -1.13 15.65
C GLU A 235 -11.79 -0.06 14.68
N SER A 236 -12.51 0.93 15.20
CA SER A 236 -13.17 1.94 14.39
C SER A 236 -12.30 3.14 14.02
N ARG A 237 -11.37 3.52 14.90
CA ARG A 237 -10.55 4.74 14.76
C ARG A 237 -9.05 4.51 14.80
N GLY A 238 -8.60 3.29 15.10
CA GLY A 238 -7.18 2.98 15.26
C GLY A 238 -6.52 3.64 16.48
N ILE A 239 -7.33 4.06 17.47
CA ILE A 239 -6.84 4.63 18.73
C ILE A 239 -6.34 3.49 19.61
N THR A 240 -5.05 3.53 19.96
CA THR A 240 -4.43 2.49 20.80
C THR A 240 -4.60 2.80 22.29
N ILE A 241 -4.40 1.77 23.12
CA ILE A 241 -4.33 1.97 24.59
C ILE A 241 -3.24 2.97 24.95
N ASP A 242 -2.09 2.92 24.26
CA ASP A 242 -0.98 3.83 24.53
C ASP A 242 -1.34 5.29 24.18
N ASP A 243 -2.17 5.52 23.16
CA ASP A 243 -2.68 6.86 22.83
C ASP A 243 -3.60 7.38 23.95
N ILE A 244 -4.51 6.53 24.44
CA ILE A 244 -5.42 6.89 25.56
C ILE A 244 -4.62 7.17 26.83
N LYS A 245 -3.63 6.31 27.14
CA LYS A 245 -2.73 6.48 28.27
C LYS A 245 -1.96 7.80 28.21
N THR A 246 -1.39 8.12 27.05
CA THR A 246 -0.62 9.36 26.85
C THR A 246 -1.47 10.60 27.08
N VAL A 247 -2.72 10.62 26.60
CA VAL A 247 -3.63 11.75 26.83
C VAL A 247 -4.03 11.84 28.30
N ALA A 248 -4.36 10.69 28.92
CA ALA A 248 -4.73 10.65 30.35
C ALA A 248 -3.58 11.15 31.25
N GLU A 249 -2.35 10.71 31.02
CA GLU A 249 -1.15 11.17 31.73
C GLU A 249 -0.89 12.67 31.49
N THR A 250 -1.12 13.18 30.28
CA THR A 250 -0.94 14.61 29.96
C THR A 250 -1.97 15.49 30.69
N GLU A 251 -3.16 14.96 30.95
CA GLU A 251 -4.28 15.65 31.63
C GLU A 251 -4.41 15.29 33.12
N ASP A 252 -3.44 14.56 33.67
CA ASP A 252 -3.41 14.09 35.06
C ASP A 252 -4.68 13.29 35.46
N LYS A 253 -5.17 12.46 34.53
CA LYS A 253 -6.35 11.59 34.66
C LYS A 253 -5.94 10.15 34.92
N GLN A 254 -6.60 9.48 35.85
CA GLN A 254 -6.39 8.05 36.11
C GLN A 254 -7.25 7.21 35.15
N ILE A 255 -6.64 6.17 34.55
CA ILE A 255 -7.33 5.18 33.72
C ILE A 255 -6.93 3.77 34.12
N THR A 256 -7.87 2.83 34.05
CA THR A 256 -7.62 1.40 34.24
C THR A 256 -7.39 0.76 32.88
N LEU A 257 -6.20 0.18 32.67
CA LEU A 257 -5.84 -0.46 31.41
C LEU A 257 -6.05 -1.98 31.49
N PRO A 258 -6.68 -2.62 30.48
CA PRO A 258 -6.86 -4.07 30.45
C PRO A 258 -5.55 -4.80 30.13
N GLU A 259 -5.20 -5.78 30.96
CA GLU A 259 -3.93 -6.54 30.84
C GLU A 259 -3.83 -7.42 29.60
N LYS A 260 -4.96 -7.87 29.01
CA LYS A 260 -5.03 -8.85 27.91
C LYS A 260 -5.56 -8.30 26.58
N PHE A 261 -5.68 -7.00 26.45
CA PHE A 261 -6.32 -6.31 25.32
C PHE A 261 -5.94 -6.83 23.95
N TYR A 262 -4.63 -6.92 23.65
CA TYR A 262 -4.15 -7.36 22.34
C TYR A 262 -4.37 -8.85 22.07
N SER A 263 -4.44 -9.68 23.12
CA SER A 263 -4.73 -11.11 22.98
C SER A 263 -6.20 -11.34 22.58
N ASP A 264 -7.09 -10.53 23.08
CA ASP A 264 -8.53 -10.71 22.87
C ASP A 264 -8.98 -10.15 21.53
N ILE A 265 -8.36 -9.08 21.03
CA ILE A 265 -8.53 -8.62 19.64
C ILE A 265 -8.10 -9.69 18.63
N ASN A 266 -6.97 -10.35 18.85
CA ASN A 266 -6.47 -11.37 17.93
C ASN A 266 -7.36 -12.63 17.87
N LYS A 267 -8.05 -12.97 18.95
CA LYS A 267 -9.01 -14.08 18.99
C LYS A 267 -10.29 -13.77 18.18
N ALA A 268 -10.73 -12.52 18.18
CA ALA A 268 -11.93 -12.08 17.45
C ALA A 268 -11.73 -12.07 15.91
N LYS A 269 -10.50 -11.89 15.42
CA LYS A 269 -10.15 -11.76 14.00
C LYS A 269 -9.98 -13.07 13.23
N LYS A 270 -9.98 -14.25 13.86
CA LYS A 270 -9.98 -15.53 13.12
C LYS A 270 -11.31 -15.72 12.38
N ARG A 271 -11.42 -15.14 11.18
CA ARG A 271 -12.49 -15.47 10.22
C ARG A 271 -12.43 -16.96 9.93
N LYS A 272 -13.57 -17.65 10.03
CA LYS A 272 -13.75 -19.00 9.52
C LYS A 272 -13.59 -18.92 7.99
N GLU A 273 -12.48 -19.39 7.47
CA GLU A 273 -12.39 -19.76 6.07
C GLU A 273 -13.29 -20.96 5.86
N GLU A 274 -14.27 -20.86 4.97
CA GLU A 274 -15.03 -22.03 4.51
C GLU A 274 -14.04 -22.99 3.84
N LYS A 275 -13.77 -24.10 4.47
CA LYS A 275 -12.94 -25.16 3.88
C LYS A 275 -13.74 -25.82 2.78
N LYS A 276 -13.38 -25.61 1.52
CA LYS A 276 -13.87 -26.38 0.38
C LYS A 276 -13.53 -27.86 0.63
N ASP A 277 -14.50 -28.76 0.42
CA ASP A 277 -14.29 -30.21 0.52
C ASP A 277 -13.62 -30.72 -0.76
N TYR A 278 -12.44 -31.29 -0.62
CA TYR A 278 -11.65 -31.91 -1.68
C TYR A 278 -11.44 -33.40 -1.43
N SER A 279 -12.20 -34.06 -0.56
CA SER A 279 -12.10 -35.51 -0.27
C SER A 279 -12.19 -36.37 -1.52
N PHE A 280 -12.84 -35.87 -2.57
CA PHE A 280 -12.98 -36.59 -3.85
C PHE A 280 -11.68 -36.75 -4.65
N ILE A 281 -10.59 -36.08 -4.30
CA ILE A 281 -9.28 -36.25 -4.97
C ILE A 281 -8.36 -37.24 -4.24
N GLU A 282 -8.72 -37.70 -3.05
CA GLU A 282 -7.89 -38.60 -2.27
C GLU A 282 -7.58 -39.90 -3.04
N GLY A 283 -6.32 -40.32 -3.01
CA GLY A 283 -5.85 -41.55 -3.67
C GLY A 283 -5.71 -41.44 -5.20
N LEU A 284 -5.93 -40.27 -5.81
CA LEU A 284 -5.72 -40.10 -7.24
C LEU A 284 -4.25 -39.75 -7.55
N GLU A 285 -3.79 -40.19 -8.72
CA GLU A 285 -2.47 -39.79 -9.23
C GLU A 285 -2.44 -38.33 -9.63
N LYS A 286 -1.26 -37.69 -9.51
CA LYS A 286 -1.02 -36.31 -9.92
C LYS A 286 -1.28 -36.13 -11.41
N THR A 287 -1.92 -35.02 -11.79
CA THR A 287 -2.21 -34.72 -13.20
C THR A 287 -0.92 -34.30 -13.93
N LYS A 288 -0.62 -34.90 -15.05
CA LYS A 288 0.51 -34.47 -15.90
C LYS A 288 0.23 -33.10 -16.52
N LYS A 289 1.05 -32.11 -16.20
CA LYS A 289 0.94 -30.72 -16.60
C LYS A 289 1.56 -30.52 -18.00
N MET A 290 0.74 -30.31 -19.02
CA MET A 290 1.20 -30.09 -20.40
C MET A 290 1.06 -28.63 -20.87
N PHE A 291 0.45 -27.78 -20.08
CA PHE A 291 0.14 -26.40 -20.41
C PHE A 291 1.36 -25.48 -20.54
N TYR A 292 2.56 -25.92 -20.13
CA TYR A 292 3.79 -25.18 -20.39
C TYR A 292 4.34 -25.33 -21.80
N ASP A 293 3.83 -26.29 -22.58
CA ASP A 293 4.14 -26.42 -24.01
C ASP A 293 3.22 -25.53 -24.82
N GLU A 294 3.72 -24.37 -25.23
CA GLU A 294 2.95 -23.35 -25.94
C GLU A 294 2.43 -23.79 -27.31
N LYS A 295 3.02 -24.85 -27.88
CA LYS A 295 2.62 -25.38 -29.17
C LYS A 295 1.35 -26.20 -29.11
N LEU A 296 1.01 -26.68 -27.89
CA LEU A 296 -0.16 -27.56 -27.68
C LEU A 296 -1.42 -26.72 -27.45
N LYS A 297 -2.21 -26.56 -28.52
CA LYS A 297 -3.57 -25.98 -28.47
C LYS A 297 -4.65 -27.03 -28.35
N THR A 298 -4.35 -28.25 -28.82
CA THR A 298 -5.22 -29.44 -28.73
C THR A 298 -4.41 -30.61 -28.17
N SER A 299 -5.07 -31.52 -27.49
CA SER A 299 -4.46 -32.76 -26.99
C SER A 299 -5.55 -33.75 -26.60
N LYS A 300 -5.17 -35.01 -26.38
CA LYS A 300 -6.06 -36.04 -25.84
C LYS A 300 -5.72 -36.36 -24.40
N ALA A 301 -6.74 -36.70 -23.62
CA ALA A 301 -6.57 -37.12 -22.23
C ALA A 301 -7.60 -38.16 -21.87
N LYS A 302 -7.31 -38.97 -20.84
CA LYS A 302 -8.23 -39.95 -20.27
C LYS A 302 -8.90 -39.36 -19.04
N ILE A 303 -10.21 -39.48 -18.96
CA ILE A 303 -11.01 -39.13 -17.76
C ILE A 303 -10.70 -40.12 -16.65
N ILE A 304 -10.15 -39.63 -15.54
CA ILE A 304 -9.83 -40.43 -14.36
C ILE A 304 -11.03 -40.51 -13.43
N LYS A 305 -11.71 -39.36 -13.22
CA LYS A 305 -12.88 -39.29 -12.33
C LYS A 305 -13.87 -38.25 -12.78
N ILE A 306 -15.14 -38.55 -12.58
CA ILE A 306 -16.25 -37.61 -12.77
C ILE A 306 -16.85 -37.29 -11.41
N VAL A 307 -16.94 -36.02 -11.06
CA VAL A 307 -17.53 -35.56 -9.81
C VAL A 307 -18.70 -34.64 -10.13
N LYS A 308 -19.90 -35.13 -9.87
CA LYS A 308 -21.14 -34.37 -10.12
C LYS A 308 -21.22 -33.15 -9.20
N PRO A 309 -21.81 -32.03 -9.66
CA PRO A 309 -22.59 -31.95 -10.91
C PRO A 309 -21.75 -31.56 -12.15
N ASP A 310 -20.53 -31.06 -11.99
CA ASP A 310 -19.85 -30.24 -13.02
C ASP A 310 -18.33 -30.47 -13.16
N LYS A 311 -17.74 -31.46 -12.45
CA LYS A 311 -16.26 -31.57 -12.38
C LYS A 311 -15.77 -32.86 -13.03
N ILE A 312 -14.60 -32.75 -13.69
CA ILE A 312 -13.82 -33.91 -14.14
C ILE A 312 -12.34 -33.76 -13.77
N ILE A 313 -11.70 -34.92 -13.61
CA ILE A 313 -10.25 -35.01 -13.40
C ILE A 313 -9.66 -35.85 -14.53
N LEU A 314 -8.58 -35.35 -15.15
CA LEU A 314 -7.90 -35.98 -16.27
C LEU A 314 -6.51 -36.47 -15.85
N ASN A 315 -5.99 -37.52 -16.53
CA ASN A 315 -4.61 -37.98 -16.32
C ASN A 315 -3.55 -36.95 -16.75
N GLN A 316 -3.89 -36.12 -17.73
CA GLN A 316 -3.03 -35.03 -18.23
C GLN A 316 -3.89 -33.89 -18.75
N THR A 317 -3.35 -32.66 -18.78
CA THR A 317 -4.09 -31.52 -19.29
C THR A 317 -3.21 -30.45 -19.90
N ILE A 318 -3.73 -29.81 -20.96
CA ILE A 318 -3.21 -28.61 -21.55
C ILE A 318 -3.83 -27.33 -20.98
N PHE A 319 -4.86 -27.45 -20.11
CA PHE A 319 -5.51 -26.31 -19.47
C PHE A 319 -4.70 -25.82 -18.29
N TYR A 320 -4.38 -24.55 -18.26
CA TYR A 320 -3.74 -23.88 -17.13
C TYR A 320 -4.77 -23.65 -16.02
N PRO A 321 -4.54 -24.13 -14.80
CA PRO A 321 -5.43 -23.88 -13.67
C PRO A 321 -5.25 -22.48 -13.11
N GLU A 322 -6.28 -21.97 -12.44
CA GLU A 322 -6.16 -20.69 -11.73
C GLU A 322 -5.11 -20.80 -10.63
N MET A 323 -3.99 -20.08 -10.80
CA MET A 323 -2.94 -19.97 -9.80
C MET A 323 -2.05 -18.75 -10.05
N GLY A 324 -1.40 -18.24 -8.97
CA GLY A 324 -0.54 -17.05 -9.05
C GLY A 324 -1.31 -15.80 -9.51
N GLY A 325 -2.62 -15.74 -9.26
CA GLY A 325 -3.49 -14.66 -9.69
C GLY A 325 -3.79 -14.62 -11.19
N GLN A 326 -3.30 -15.58 -11.99
CA GLN A 326 -3.72 -15.75 -13.38
C GLN A 326 -4.97 -16.60 -13.43
N LYS A 327 -6.03 -16.10 -14.09
CA LYS A 327 -7.26 -16.86 -14.34
C LYS A 327 -6.97 -18.12 -15.14
N SER A 328 -7.83 -19.13 -14.96
CA SER A 328 -7.72 -20.38 -15.69
C SER A 328 -8.02 -20.21 -17.17
N ASP A 329 -7.48 -21.11 -17.99
CA ASP A 329 -7.87 -21.23 -19.38
C ASP A 329 -9.36 -21.59 -19.52
N ARG A 330 -9.88 -21.21 -20.67
CA ARG A 330 -11.17 -21.64 -21.20
C ARG A 330 -10.95 -22.46 -22.46
N GLY A 331 -11.99 -23.15 -22.88
CA GLY A 331 -11.94 -23.97 -24.10
C GLY A 331 -12.96 -25.10 -24.06
N LYS A 332 -12.66 -26.23 -24.68
CA LYS A 332 -13.56 -27.37 -24.78
C LYS A 332 -12.90 -28.69 -24.41
N ILE A 333 -13.67 -29.57 -23.79
CA ILE A 333 -13.32 -30.96 -23.61
C ILE A 333 -14.48 -31.75 -24.23
N LYS A 334 -14.19 -32.42 -25.37
CA LYS A 334 -15.22 -33.02 -26.23
C LYS A 334 -16.27 -31.97 -26.65
N ASN A 335 -17.51 -32.10 -26.23
CA ASN A 335 -18.63 -31.20 -26.53
C ASN A 335 -18.99 -30.26 -25.37
N SER A 336 -18.17 -30.20 -24.29
CA SER A 336 -18.44 -29.44 -23.07
C SER A 336 -17.50 -28.27 -22.97
N ASN A 337 -18.01 -27.09 -22.60
CA ASN A 337 -17.18 -25.92 -22.37
C ASN A 337 -16.53 -26.00 -20.99
N VAL A 338 -15.24 -25.68 -20.94
CA VAL A 338 -14.48 -25.52 -19.70
C VAL A 338 -14.75 -24.13 -19.14
N ILE A 339 -15.39 -24.07 -17.95
CA ILE A 339 -15.77 -22.81 -17.29
C ILE A 339 -14.66 -22.34 -16.37
N ASN A 340 -14.02 -23.28 -15.65
CA ASN A 340 -12.94 -23.00 -14.70
C ASN A 340 -12.02 -24.21 -14.56
N VAL A 341 -10.77 -23.97 -14.17
CA VAL A 341 -9.81 -25.03 -13.85
C VAL A 341 -9.08 -24.67 -12.55
N GLU A 342 -9.14 -25.56 -11.57
CA GLU A 342 -8.49 -25.43 -10.26
C GLU A 342 -7.38 -26.48 -10.10
N ILE A 343 -6.42 -26.19 -9.23
CA ILE A 343 -5.38 -27.16 -8.84
C ILE A 343 -5.39 -27.35 -7.32
N LYS A 344 -5.36 -28.61 -6.89
CA LYS A 344 -5.21 -28.99 -5.49
C LYS A 344 -4.33 -30.24 -5.39
N ASP A 345 -3.27 -30.16 -4.59
CA ASP A 345 -2.31 -31.26 -4.37
C ASP A 345 -1.75 -31.90 -5.67
N ASP A 346 -1.44 -31.04 -6.66
CA ASP A 346 -1.03 -31.40 -8.02
C ASP A 346 -2.06 -32.13 -8.88
N ILE A 347 -3.31 -32.21 -8.43
CA ILE A 347 -4.43 -32.72 -9.20
C ILE A 347 -5.21 -31.55 -9.79
N ILE A 348 -5.49 -31.60 -11.10
CA ILE A 348 -6.16 -30.53 -11.83
C ILE A 348 -7.62 -30.90 -12.06
N ILE A 349 -8.51 -30.03 -11.57
CA ILE A 349 -9.96 -30.20 -11.59
C ILE A 349 -10.53 -29.25 -12.64
N HIS A 350 -11.24 -29.82 -13.63
CA HIS A 350 -11.88 -29.04 -14.70
C HIS A 350 -13.37 -28.91 -14.39
N TYR A 351 -13.90 -27.71 -14.39
CA TYR A 351 -15.32 -27.40 -14.23
C TYR A 351 -15.94 -27.19 -15.60
N LEU A 352 -17.00 -27.94 -15.90
CA LEU A 352 -17.64 -27.96 -17.19
C LEU A 352 -19.08 -27.48 -17.11
N ASP A 353 -19.57 -26.90 -18.22
CA ASP A 353 -20.99 -26.52 -18.33
C ASP A 353 -21.93 -27.74 -18.34
N LYS A 354 -21.46 -28.88 -18.80
CA LYS A 354 -22.21 -30.17 -18.83
C LYS A 354 -21.27 -31.37 -18.80
N ILE A 355 -21.66 -32.43 -18.11
CA ILE A 355 -20.88 -33.67 -17.99
C ILE A 355 -21.66 -34.94 -18.39
N ASN A 356 -22.92 -34.82 -18.82
CA ASN A 356 -23.84 -35.96 -18.98
C ASN A 356 -23.41 -36.96 -20.06
N GLU A 357 -22.61 -36.53 -21.05
CA GLU A 357 -22.13 -37.37 -22.16
C GLU A 357 -20.72 -37.95 -21.92
N LEU A 358 -20.12 -37.66 -20.75
CA LEU A 358 -18.78 -38.11 -20.41
C LEU A 358 -18.81 -39.39 -19.57
N LYS A 359 -17.81 -40.24 -19.78
CA LYS A 359 -17.67 -41.51 -19.01
C LYS A 359 -16.23 -41.57 -18.45
N GLU A 360 -16.13 -42.15 -17.25
CA GLU A 360 -14.80 -42.45 -16.67
C GLU A 360 -14.06 -43.45 -17.56
N LYS A 361 -12.73 -43.28 -17.62
CA LYS A 361 -11.81 -44.03 -18.50
C LYS A 361 -11.96 -43.76 -20.00
N GLU A 362 -12.88 -42.90 -20.43
CA GLU A 362 -12.98 -42.40 -21.80
C GLU A 362 -11.79 -41.53 -22.19
N GLU A 363 -11.30 -41.68 -23.41
CA GLU A 363 -10.34 -40.73 -24.00
C GLU A 363 -11.12 -39.59 -24.64
N VAL A 364 -10.79 -38.38 -24.26
CA VAL A 364 -11.43 -37.15 -24.73
C VAL A 364 -10.42 -36.21 -25.36
N GLU A 365 -10.86 -35.47 -26.35
CA GLU A 365 -10.09 -34.40 -26.95
C GLU A 365 -10.28 -33.10 -26.16
N MET A 366 -9.19 -32.39 -25.96
CA MET A 366 -9.12 -31.09 -25.29
C MET A 366 -8.69 -30.03 -26.31
N GLU A 367 -9.34 -28.89 -26.27
CA GLU A 367 -8.99 -27.71 -27.07
C GLU A 367 -9.07 -26.46 -26.19
N ILE A 368 -7.97 -25.71 -26.08
CA ILE A 368 -7.95 -24.42 -25.36
C ILE A 368 -8.42 -23.30 -26.28
N ASP A 369 -9.02 -22.27 -25.66
CA ASP A 369 -9.21 -20.97 -26.31
C ASP A 369 -7.86 -20.24 -26.39
N ALA A 370 -7.26 -20.28 -27.57
CA ALA A 370 -5.93 -19.74 -27.79
C ALA A 370 -5.88 -18.21 -27.64
N GLU A 371 -6.98 -17.50 -27.95
CA GLU A 371 -7.02 -16.04 -27.82
C GLU A 371 -7.07 -15.65 -26.33
N ILE A 372 -7.92 -16.30 -25.54
CA ILE A 372 -7.98 -16.09 -24.10
C ILE A 372 -6.62 -16.38 -23.44
N ARG A 373 -5.98 -17.51 -23.77
CA ARG A 373 -4.64 -17.84 -23.25
C ARG A 373 -3.61 -16.76 -23.59
N GLU A 374 -3.61 -16.26 -24.82
CA GLU A 374 -2.70 -15.20 -25.25
C GLU A 374 -2.89 -13.91 -24.41
N LEU A 375 -4.12 -13.49 -24.18
CA LEU A 375 -4.41 -12.32 -23.37
C LEU A 375 -3.94 -12.49 -21.94
N LEU A 376 -4.22 -13.63 -21.30
CA LEU A 376 -3.80 -13.95 -19.95
C LEU A 376 -2.27 -14.00 -19.82
N ARG A 377 -1.58 -14.61 -20.77
CA ARG A 377 -0.12 -14.72 -20.83
C ARG A 377 0.55 -13.34 -20.93
N ARG A 378 -0.01 -12.46 -21.77
CA ARG A 378 0.48 -11.09 -21.97
C ARG A 378 0.25 -10.22 -20.73
N HIS A 379 -0.92 -10.28 -20.12
CA HIS A 379 -1.21 -9.61 -18.86
C HIS A 379 -0.29 -10.10 -17.71
N HIS A 380 0.04 -11.41 -17.69
CA HIS A 380 0.95 -11.95 -16.67
C HIS A 380 2.37 -11.43 -16.87
N THR A 381 2.86 -11.44 -18.10
CA THR A 381 4.20 -10.90 -18.41
C THR A 381 4.26 -9.38 -18.15
N ALA A 382 3.20 -8.65 -18.50
CA ALA A 382 3.08 -7.22 -18.18
C ALA A 382 3.11 -6.96 -16.66
N THR A 383 2.54 -7.87 -15.85
CA THR A 383 2.60 -7.76 -14.37
C THR A 383 4.05 -7.75 -13.89
N HIS A 384 4.89 -8.69 -14.34
CA HIS A 384 6.32 -8.74 -14.00
C HIS A 384 7.06 -7.48 -14.47
N ILE A 385 6.79 -7.03 -15.69
CA ILE A 385 7.42 -5.81 -16.23
C ILE A 385 7.06 -4.59 -15.37
N ILE A 386 5.78 -4.43 -15.01
CA ILE A 386 5.32 -3.32 -14.15
C ILE A 386 5.87 -3.44 -12.74
N ASN A 387 5.88 -4.66 -12.16
CA ASN A 387 6.41 -4.89 -10.82
C ASN A 387 7.87 -4.42 -10.70
N GLN A 388 8.70 -4.85 -11.64
CA GLN A 388 10.10 -4.44 -11.67
C GLN A 388 10.27 -2.95 -12.02
N ALA A 389 9.41 -2.36 -12.86
CA ALA A 389 9.39 -0.92 -13.08
C ALA A 389 9.07 -0.15 -11.79
N CYS A 390 8.10 -0.62 -11.00
CA CYS A 390 7.80 -0.04 -9.69
C CYS A 390 9.00 -0.10 -8.75
N ARG A 391 9.68 -1.24 -8.65
CA ARG A 391 10.89 -1.39 -7.83
C ARG A 391 11.99 -0.42 -8.24
N ARG A 392 12.21 -0.23 -9.54
CA ARG A 392 13.24 0.69 -10.06
C ARG A 392 12.90 2.18 -9.86
N ILE A 393 11.62 2.55 -9.91
CA ILE A 393 11.17 3.94 -9.80
C ILE A 393 10.88 4.35 -8.35
N LEU A 394 10.28 3.44 -7.57
CA LEU A 394 9.79 3.74 -6.22
C LEU A 394 10.75 3.29 -5.12
N GLY A 395 11.60 2.29 -5.39
CA GLY A 395 12.57 1.73 -4.45
C GLY A 395 12.50 0.21 -4.30
N GLU A 396 13.60 -0.39 -3.86
CA GLU A 396 13.74 -1.85 -3.74
C GLU A 396 12.82 -2.47 -2.66
N PHE A 397 12.28 -1.66 -1.74
CA PHE A 397 11.31 -2.06 -0.72
C PHE A 397 9.91 -2.36 -1.28
N VAL A 398 9.68 -2.11 -2.57
CA VAL A 398 8.42 -2.45 -3.25
C VAL A 398 8.39 -3.94 -3.55
N TYR A 399 7.33 -4.61 -3.06
CA TYR A 399 7.05 -6.02 -3.31
C TYR A 399 5.62 -6.20 -3.79
N GLN A 400 5.39 -7.24 -4.60
CA GLN A 400 4.03 -7.64 -4.94
C GLN A 400 3.31 -8.16 -3.70
N ASN A 401 2.20 -7.53 -3.34
CA ASN A 401 1.30 -7.96 -2.28
C ASN A 401 0.16 -8.85 -2.80
N GLY A 402 -0.18 -8.71 -4.07
CA GLY A 402 -1.19 -9.49 -4.76
C GLY A 402 -1.24 -9.13 -6.24
N ALA A 403 -1.89 -9.96 -7.03
CA ALA A 403 -2.15 -9.65 -8.43
C ALA A 403 -3.28 -10.51 -8.98
N GLU A 404 -4.02 -9.99 -9.96
CA GLU A 404 -4.98 -10.75 -10.73
C GLU A 404 -4.82 -10.42 -12.22
N LYS A 405 -4.85 -11.44 -13.05
CA LYS A 405 -4.71 -11.33 -14.51
C LYS A 405 -5.93 -11.96 -15.15
N ASP A 406 -6.77 -11.11 -15.76
CA ASP A 406 -7.94 -11.50 -16.52
C ASP A 406 -7.77 -11.13 -18.00
N VAL A 407 -8.73 -11.47 -18.84
CA VAL A 407 -8.70 -11.25 -20.28
C VAL A 407 -8.75 -9.76 -20.67
N ASP A 408 -9.58 -8.98 -19.99
CA ASP A 408 -9.80 -7.56 -20.30
C ASP A 408 -8.77 -6.64 -19.62
N GLN A 409 -8.43 -6.93 -18.39
CA GLN A 409 -7.50 -6.14 -17.60
C GLN A 409 -6.81 -6.97 -16.55
N ALA A 410 -5.73 -6.44 -16.00
CA ALA A 410 -5.05 -7.01 -14.85
C ALA A 410 -4.85 -5.95 -13.76
N HIS A 411 -4.60 -6.40 -12.55
CA HIS A 411 -4.11 -5.52 -11.50
C HIS A 411 -2.91 -6.13 -10.77
N LEU A 412 -2.06 -5.24 -10.30
CA LEU A 412 -0.92 -5.53 -9.44
C LEU A 412 -1.06 -4.69 -8.18
N ASP A 413 -1.06 -5.36 -7.03
CA ASP A 413 -1.02 -4.73 -5.72
C ASP A 413 0.42 -4.73 -5.24
N ILE A 414 0.97 -3.54 -5.00
CA ILE A 414 2.34 -3.36 -4.51
C ILE A 414 2.34 -2.80 -3.10
N THR A 415 3.38 -3.16 -2.34
CA THR A 415 3.65 -2.49 -1.06
C THR A 415 4.15 -1.08 -1.36
N TYR A 416 3.43 -0.07 -0.90
CA TYR A 416 3.86 1.33 -0.98
C TYR A 416 3.17 2.17 0.10
N PHE A 417 3.92 3.06 0.74
CA PHE A 417 3.49 3.78 1.94
C PHE A 417 2.51 4.93 1.68
N ASP A 418 2.40 5.42 0.44
CA ASP A 418 1.50 6.53 0.08
C ASP A 418 0.78 6.27 -1.25
N ARG A 419 0.04 7.25 -1.76
CA ARG A 419 -0.50 7.23 -3.12
C ARG A 419 0.61 7.50 -4.12
N LEU A 420 0.55 6.87 -5.27
CA LEU A 420 1.45 7.21 -6.38
C LEU A 420 1.08 8.58 -6.94
N THR A 421 2.09 9.40 -7.18
CA THR A 421 1.91 10.65 -7.93
C THR A 421 1.70 10.37 -9.41
N GLU A 422 1.09 11.32 -10.13
CA GLU A 422 0.93 11.20 -11.59
C GLU A 422 2.27 11.04 -12.30
N GLU A 423 3.30 11.75 -11.86
CA GLU A 423 4.66 11.63 -12.38
C GLU A 423 5.23 10.21 -12.20
N GLN A 424 5.08 9.63 -11.00
CA GLN A 424 5.51 8.26 -10.72
C GLN A 424 4.79 7.26 -11.62
N VAL A 425 3.46 7.38 -11.77
CA VAL A 425 2.67 6.51 -12.65
C VAL A 425 3.14 6.60 -14.09
N ASN A 426 3.36 7.83 -14.60
CA ASN A 426 3.85 8.06 -15.96
C ASN A 426 5.25 7.48 -16.17
N ASN A 427 6.15 7.61 -15.18
CA ASN A 427 7.50 7.06 -15.27
C ASN A 427 7.49 5.53 -15.24
N ILE A 428 6.63 4.89 -14.44
CA ILE A 428 6.44 3.44 -14.41
C ILE A 428 5.92 2.95 -15.78
N GLU A 429 4.88 3.59 -16.32
CA GLU A 429 4.30 3.24 -17.62
C GLU A 429 5.32 3.39 -18.75
N ARG A 430 6.09 4.49 -18.78
CA ARG A 430 7.14 4.73 -19.75
C ARG A 430 8.24 3.68 -19.69
N LEU A 431 8.71 3.35 -18.47
CA LEU A 431 9.74 2.32 -18.30
C LEU A 431 9.22 0.95 -18.72
N ALA A 432 7.98 0.59 -18.35
CA ALA A 432 7.37 -0.66 -18.76
C ALA A 432 7.28 -0.79 -20.30
N ASN A 433 6.82 0.26 -20.99
CA ASN A 433 6.73 0.27 -22.45
C ASN A 433 8.11 0.32 -23.13
N LYS A 434 9.11 0.94 -22.49
CA LYS A 434 10.50 0.87 -22.96
C LYS A 434 11.00 -0.58 -22.97
N VAL A 435 10.78 -1.32 -21.88
CA VAL A 435 11.16 -2.75 -21.77
C VAL A 435 10.43 -3.61 -22.82
N VAL A 436 9.17 -3.32 -23.11
CA VAL A 436 8.43 -3.95 -24.20
C VAL A 436 9.12 -3.67 -25.54
N SER A 437 9.49 -2.43 -25.82
CA SER A 437 10.17 -2.02 -27.06
C SER A 437 11.58 -2.60 -27.18
N ASP A 438 12.27 -2.79 -26.06
CA ASP A 438 13.62 -3.39 -26.03
C ASP A 438 13.59 -4.90 -26.41
N ASN A 439 12.42 -5.52 -26.42
CA ASN A 439 12.15 -6.91 -26.82
C ASN A 439 13.07 -7.93 -26.14
N LEU A 440 13.21 -7.84 -24.83
CA LEU A 440 14.06 -8.69 -24.01
C LEU A 440 13.56 -10.14 -24.00
N LYS A 441 14.49 -11.09 -23.98
CA LYS A 441 14.18 -12.51 -23.96
C LYS A 441 13.67 -12.95 -22.59
N ILE A 442 12.66 -13.81 -22.59
CA ILE A 442 12.08 -14.39 -21.36
C ILE A 442 12.38 -15.88 -21.35
N ASN A 443 13.02 -16.34 -20.27
CA ASN A 443 13.38 -17.73 -20.08
C ASN A 443 12.73 -18.26 -18.81
N ALA A 444 12.11 -19.43 -18.90
CA ALA A 444 11.57 -20.14 -17.75
C ALA A 444 12.32 -21.45 -17.54
N SER A 445 12.72 -21.75 -16.31
CA SER A 445 13.42 -22.98 -15.97
C SER A 445 13.04 -23.48 -14.56
N ILE A 446 13.06 -24.79 -14.38
CA ILE A 446 12.86 -25.39 -13.05
C ILE A 446 14.25 -25.69 -12.48
N VAL A 447 14.50 -25.14 -11.29
CA VAL A 447 15.79 -25.27 -10.61
C VAL A 447 15.58 -25.65 -9.14
N PRO A 448 16.55 -26.31 -8.48
CA PRO A 448 16.52 -26.53 -7.04
C PRO A 448 16.42 -25.17 -6.31
N ARG A 449 15.52 -25.10 -5.32
CA ARG A 449 15.25 -23.87 -4.56
C ARG A 449 16.51 -23.25 -3.99
N GLU A 450 17.34 -24.06 -3.34
CA GLU A 450 18.61 -23.63 -2.74
C GLU A 450 19.54 -22.96 -3.77
N LYS A 451 19.61 -23.49 -5.00
CA LYS A 451 20.41 -22.88 -6.07
C LYS A 451 19.83 -21.55 -6.56
N ALA A 452 18.50 -21.44 -6.61
CA ALA A 452 17.86 -20.20 -7.00
C ALA A 452 18.07 -19.11 -5.94
N GLU A 453 17.84 -19.44 -4.67
CA GLU A 453 18.04 -18.53 -3.53
C GLU A 453 19.49 -18.07 -3.40
N SER A 454 20.45 -19.01 -3.51
CA SER A 454 21.87 -18.67 -3.48
C SER A 454 22.31 -17.76 -4.64
N LYS A 455 21.69 -17.90 -5.81
CA LYS A 455 22.08 -17.12 -7.00
C LYS A 455 21.39 -15.77 -7.10
N TYR A 456 20.10 -15.69 -6.72
CA TYR A 456 19.25 -14.54 -6.98
C TYR A 456 18.74 -13.85 -5.70
N GLY A 457 19.00 -14.44 -4.52
CA GLY A 457 18.51 -13.94 -3.24
C GLY A 457 17.02 -14.22 -3.02
N MET A 458 16.49 -13.68 -1.92
CA MET A 458 15.07 -13.86 -1.53
C MET A 458 14.10 -12.98 -2.32
N SER A 459 14.60 -11.98 -3.03
CA SER A 459 13.79 -11.05 -3.82
C SER A 459 13.04 -11.70 -4.99
N ILE A 460 13.39 -12.96 -5.35
CA ILE A 460 12.64 -13.75 -6.32
C ILE A 460 11.20 -14.09 -5.87
N TYR A 461 10.91 -13.99 -4.59
CA TYR A 461 9.60 -14.31 -4.04
C TYR A 461 8.70 -13.07 -4.00
N GLN A 462 8.08 -12.78 -5.13
CA GLN A 462 7.07 -11.75 -5.27
C GLN A 462 5.69 -12.38 -5.04
N GLY A 463 5.03 -12.06 -3.92
CA GLY A 463 3.74 -12.65 -3.55
C GLY A 463 3.79 -13.88 -2.64
N GLY A 464 4.94 -14.17 -2.03
CA GLY A 464 5.10 -15.21 -1.01
C GLY A 464 6.05 -16.35 -1.39
N VAL A 465 6.61 -17.00 -0.38
CA VAL A 465 7.60 -18.08 -0.54
C VAL A 465 6.91 -19.35 -1.05
N VAL A 466 7.53 -20.00 -2.03
CA VAL A 466 7.09 -21.30 -2.57
C VAL A 466 7.79 -22.42 -1.79
N PRO A 467 7.06 -23.30 -1.07
CA PRO A 467 7.68 -24.30 -0.19
C PRO A 467 8.28 -25.52 -0.90
N ASN A 468 8.25 -25.57 -2.23
CA ASN A 468 8.68 -26.72 -3.00
C ASN A 468 10.23 -26.83 -3.07
N ALA A 469 10.76 -28.05 -3.11
CA ALA A 469 12.19 -28.31 -3.25
C ALA A 469 12.75 -27.83 -4.61
N ASN A 470 11.94 -27.87 -5.67
CA ASN A 470 12.24 -27.31 -6.98
C ASN A 470 11.25 -26.21 -7.29
N ILE A 471 11.74 -25.07 -7.75
CA ILE A 471 10.91 -23.90 -8.09
C ILE A 471 11.12 -23.52 -9.55
N ARG A 472 10.05 -23.01 -10.16
CA ARG A 472 10.10 -22.46 -11.53
C ARG A 472 10.52 -21.00 -11.45
N ILE A 473 11.64 -20.66 -12.06
CA ILE A 473 12.16 -19.31 -12.21
C ILE A 473 11.82 -18.80 -13.60
N VAL A 474 11.25 -17.61 -13.64
CA VAL A 474 11.05 -16.82 -14.87
C VAL A 474 12.03 -15.66 -14.85
N LYS A 475 12.86 -15.56 -15.86
CA LYS A 475 13.87 -14.52 -16.02
C LYS A 475 13.62 -13.71 -17.28
N ILE A 476 13.55 -12.39 -17.15
CA ILE A 476 13.52 -11.43 -18.25
C ILE A 476 14.93 -10.83 -18.37
N ASP A 477 15.78 -11.46 -19.17
CA ASP A 477 17.21 -11.12 -19.32
C ASP A 477 17.83 -10.52 -18.02
N ASP A 478 18.38 -9.30 -18.06
CA ASP A 478 18.92 -8.61 -16.89
C ASP A 478 17.92 -7.60 -16.27
N TYR A 479 16.63 -7.76 -16.59
CA TYR A 479 15.60 -6.86 -16.12
C TYR A 479 14.89 -7.35 -14.85
N ASP A 480 14.43 -8.61 -14.85
CA ASP A 480 13.64 -9.20 -13.75
C ASP A 480 13.89 -10.69 -13.56
N VAL A 481 13.77 -11.18 -12.33
CA VAL A 481 13.85 -12.61 -11.99
C VAL A 481 12.87 -12.92 -10.87
N GLU A 482 11.87 -13.77 -11.15
CA GLU A 482 10.86 -14.15 -10.15
C GLU A 482 10.61 -15.67 -10.13
N ALA A 483 10.27 -16.18 -8.93
CA ALA A 483 9.74 -17.53 -8.75
C ALA A 483 8.25 -17.53 -9.14
N CYS A 484 7.94 -17.94 -10.35
CA CYS A 484 6.59 -17.85 -10.91
C CYS A 484 6.16 -19.12 -11.66
N GLY A 485 4.96 -19.63 -11.30
CA GLY A 485 4.31 -20.76 -11.96
C GLY A 485 3.46 -20.39 -13.18
N GLY A 486 3.33 -19.10 -13.51
CA GLY A 486 2.44 -18.59 -14.55
C GLY A 486 2.91 -18.85 -15.98
N LEU A 487 2.02 -18.58 -16.93
CA LEU A 487 2.38 -18.60 -18.36
C LEU A 487 2.90 -17.23 -18.78
N HIS A 488 4.01 -17.22 -19.53
CA HIS A 488 4.67 -15.99 -19.97
C HIS A 488 4.92 -15.98 -21.47
N CYS A 489 5.08 -14.78 -22.01
CA CYS A 489 5.60 -14.55 -23.37
C CYS A 489 7.04 -15.05 -23.49
N ASN A 490 7.52 -15.27 -24.71
CA ASN A 490 8.92 -15.63 -24.98
C ASN A 490 9.85 -14.41 -25.03
N SER A 491 9.26 -13.25 -25.27
CA SER A 491 9.95 -11.96 -25.20
C SER A 491 9.01 -10.86 -24.73
N THR A 492 9.58 -9.78 -24.21
CA THR A 492 8.78 -8.63 -23.74
C THR A 492 8.05 -7.93 -24.87
N GLY A 493 8.55 -7.98 -26.10
CA GLY A 493 7.90 -7.41 -27.28
C GLY A 493 6.55 -8.04 -27.61
N GLU A 494 6.37 -9.34 -27.30
CA GLU A 494 5.07 -10.01 -27.48
C GLU A 494 3.95 -9.41 -26.61
N VAL A 495 4.28 -8.76 -25.49
CA VAL A 495 3.30 -8.11 -24.59
C VAL A 495 2.52 -7.02 -25.32
N GLY A 496 3.16 -6.34 -26.26
CA GLY A 496 2.58 -5.18 -26.92
C GLY A 496 2.47 -3.97 -25.98
N LEU A 497 1.55 -3.07 -26.30
CA LEU A 497 1.38 -1.86 -25.48
C LEU A 497 0.87 -2.17 -24.07
N ILE A 498 1.46 -1.55 -23.07
CA ILE A 498 0.98 -1.53 -21.67
C ILE A 498 0.36 -0.16 -21.38
N LYS A 499 -0.89 -0.12 -20.88
CA LYS A 499 -1.56 1.09 -20.45
C LYS A 499 -2.02 0.97 -18.98
N ILE A 500 -1.50 1.82 -18.13
CA ILE A 500 -1.99 1.96 -16.75
C ILE A 500 -3.30 2.78 -16.80
N ILE A 501 -4.38 2.19 -16.26
CA ILE A 501 -5.72 2.77 -16.29
C ILE A 501 -5.97 3.65 -15.08
N LYS A 502 -5.63 3.13 -13.90
CA LYS A 502 -5.77 3.85 -12.63
C LYS A 502 -4.86 3.27 -11.57
N THR A 503 -4.60 4.07 -10.54
CA THR A 503 -3.99 3.63 -9.30
C THR A 503 -4.88 3.99 -8.14
N GLU A 504 -4.99 3.10 -7.16
CA GLU A 504 -5.80 3.33 -5.97
C GLU A 504 -5.17 2.69 -4.73
N ARG A 505 -5.26 3.38 -3.60
CA ARG A 505 -4.84 2.82 -2.32
C ARG A 505 -5.97 1.92 -1.81
N ILE A 506 -5.77 0.60 -1.84
CA ILE A 506 -6.79 -0.38 -1.44
C ILE A 506 -6.79 -0.66 0.06
N GLN A 507 -5.62 -0.53 0.67
CA GLN A 507 -5.45 -0.57 2.11
C GLN A 507 -4.21 0.25 2.52
N ASP A 508 -4.01 0.37 3.81
CA ASP A 508 -2.82 1.05 4.31
C ASP A 508 -1.54 0.27 3.95
N GLY A 509 -0.59 0.95 3.32
CA GLY A 509 0.66 0.33 2.85
C GLY A 509 0.53 -0.46 1.55
N VAL A 510 -0.63 -0.47 0.86
CA VAL A 510 -0.81 -1.19 -0.41
C VAL A 510 -1.53 -0.34 -1.45
N VAL A 511 -0.90 -0.23 -2.60
CA VAL A 511 -1.43 0.47 -3.77
C VAL A 511 -1.71 -0.53 -4.89
N ARG A 512 -2.90 -0.46 -5.46
CA ARG A 512 -3.32 -1.20 -6.64
C ARG A 512 -3.04 -0.40 -7.90
N ILE A 513 -2.39 -1.04 -8.86
CA ILE A 513 -2.17 -0.54 -10.23
C ILE A 513 -3.03 -1.38 -11.15
N VAL A 514 -4.05 -0.79 -11.75
CA VAL A 514 -4.91 -1.45 -12.75
C VAL A 514 -4.38 -1.08 -14.14
N PHE A 515 -4.19 -2.08 -14.98
CA PHE A 515 -3.63 -1.89 -16.32
C PHE A 515 -4.23 -2.85 -17.35
N LYS A 516 -4.03 -2.50 -18.60
CA LYS A 516 -4.35 -3.30 -19.78
C LYS A 516 -3.08 -3.51 -20.60
N ALA A 517 -3.02 -4.65 -21.30
CA ALA A 517 -1.91 -4.94 -22.23
C ALA A 517 -2.46 -5.42 -23.58
N TYR A 518 -1.68 -5.23 -24.66
CA TYR A 518 -2.00 -5.67 -26.02
C TYR A 518 -3.32 -5.11 -26.56
N LYS A 519 -4.22 -5.97 -27.13
CA LYS A 519 -5.50 -5.57 -27.71
C LYS A 519 -6.38 -4.76 -26.72
N PRO A 520 -6.62 -5.20 -25.47
CA PRO A 520 -7.37 -4.42 -24.51
C PRO A 520 -6.80 -3.01 -24.24
N ALA A 521 -5.48 -2.85 -24.28
CA ALA A 521 -4.86 -1.54 -24.11
C ALA A 521 -5.11 -0.64 -25.34
N LEU A 522 -5.03 -1.20 -26.55
CA LEU A 522 -5.31 -0.49 -27.79
C LEU A 522 -6.77 -0.05 -27.84
N GLU A 523 -7.71 -0.96 -27.59
CA GLU A 523 -9.16 -0.67 -27.56
C GLU A 523 -9.49 0.44 -26.54
N TYR A 524 -8.83 0.44 -25.38
CA TYR A 524 -9.00 1.50 -24.40
C TYR A 524 -8.56 2.87 -24.95
N ILE A 525 -7.43 2.94 -25.65
CA ILE A 525 -6.93 4.19 -26.25
C ILE A 525 -7.83 4.64 -27.40
N GLU A 526 -8.29 3.71 -28.25
CA GLU A 526 -9.23 4.00 -29.34
C GLU A 526 -10.54 4.59 -28.80
N ASN A 527 -11.05 4.06 -27.68
CA ASN A 527 -12.25 4.60 -27.02
C ASN A 527 -12.00 6.01 -26.46
N LEU A 528 -10.82 6.30 -25.91
CA LEU A 528 -10.47 7.66 -25.47
C LEU A 528 -10.35 8.63 -26.64
N ASP A 529 -9.72 8.22 -27.74
CA ASP A 529 -9.61 9.03 -28.96
C ASP A 529 -10.99 9.31 -29.57
N LYS A 530 -11.86 8.30 -29.61
CA LYS A 530 -13.25 8.47 -30.03
C LYS A 530 -13.99 9.48 -29.15
N LEU A 531 -13.88 9.35 -27.82
CA LEU A 531 -14.49 10.31 -26.90
C LEU A 531 -13.99 11.74 -27.14
N ALA A 532 -12.69 11.91 -27.35
CA ALA A 532 -12.11 13.21 -27.68
C ALA A 532 -12.70 13.78 -28.98
N LYS A 533 -12.80 12.95 -30.05
CA LYS A 533 -13.43 13.33 -31.33
C LYS A 533 -14.89 13.70 -31.16
N ASP A 534 -15.66 12.94 -30.38
CA ASP A 534 -17.05 13.21 -30.12
C ASP A 534 -17.24 14.56 -29.38
N LEU A 535 -16.37 14.87 -28.43
CA LEU A 535 -16.37 16.15 -27.71
C LEU A 535 -15.98 17.33 -28.63
N THR A 536 -14.98 17.16 -29.50
CA THR A 536 -14.63 18.21 -30.48
C THR A 536 -15.75 18.49 -31.44
N ALA A 537 -16.44 17.46 -31.92
CA ALA A 537 -17.60 17.60 -32.80
C ALA A 537 -18.78 18.28 -32.07
N LEU A 538 -19.07 17.86 -30.80
CA LEU A 538 -20.17 18.44 -30.01
C LEU A 538 -19.97 19.92 -29.70
N TRP A 539 -18.73 20.33 -29.42
CA TRP A 539 -18.44 21.71 -29.01
C TRP A 539 -17.93 22.60 -30.14
N GLY A 540 -17.62 22.04 -31.31
CA GLY A 540 -17.11 22.78 -32.46
C GLY A 540 -15.73 23.40 -32.17
N VAL A 541 -14.85 22.68 -31.44
CA VAL A 541 -13.51 23.14 -31.02
C VAL A 541 -12.43 22.17 -31.46
N SER A 542 -11.18 22.60 -31.42
CA SER A 542 -10.05 21.70 -31.65
C SER A 542 -9.84 20.73 -30.47
N GLN A 543 -9.13 19.64 -30.67
CA GLN A 543 -8.81 18.69 -29.60
C GLN A 543 -8.02 19.33 -28.47
N GLU A 544 -7.14 20.26 -28.77
CA GLU A 544 -6.34 21.01 -27.79
C GLU A 544 -7.18 21.90 -26.89
N ASP A 545 -8.33 22.38 -27.40
CA ASP A 545 -9.24 23.28 -26.70
C ASP A 545 -10.30 22.56 -25.83
N ILE A 546 -10.38 21.22 -25.87
CA ILE A 546 -11.35 20.43 -25.09
C ILE A 546 -11.31 20.80 -23.63
N TYR A 547 -10.11 20.76 -23.01
CA TYR A 547 -9.96 21.03 -21.58
C TYR A 547 -10.35 22.46 -21.21
N ALA A 548 -9.91 23.43 -21.99
CA ALA A 548 -10.23 24.84 -21.79
C ALA A 548 -11.75 25.08 -21.90
N THR A 549 -12.38 24.44 -22.89
CA THR A 549 -13.83 24.52 -23.12
C THR A 549 -14.64 23.86 -21.99
N ALA A 550 -14.23 22.66 -21.56
CA ALA A 550 -14.86 21.97 -20.43
C ALA A 550 -14.75 22.78 -19.14
N LYS A 551 -13.55 23.33 -18.85
CA LYS A 551 -13.32 24.18 -17.67
C LYS A 551 -14.19 25.44 -17.70
N ARG A 552 -14.36 26.05 -18.86
CA ARG A 552 -15.26 27.20 -19.04
C ARG A 552 -16.70 26.81 -18.73
N PHE A 553 -17.23 25.77 -19.35
CA PHE A 553 -18.60 25.30 -19.12
C PHE A 553 -18.85 24.89 -17.68
N PHE A 554 -17.90 24.20 -17.06
CA PHE A 554 -18.03 23.83 -15.64
C PHE A 554 -18.12 25.09 -14.74
N SER A 555 -17.27 26.07 -15.00
CA SER A 555 -17.27 27.34 -14.24
C SER A 555 -18.56 28.11 -14.45
N GLU A 556 -19.08 28.16 -15.69
CA GLU A 556 -20.36 28.77 -16.01
C GLU A 556 -21.54 28.05 -15.34
N ALA A 557 -21.57 26.71 -15.42
CA ALA A 557 -22.62 25.90 -14.79
C ALA A 557 -22.63 26.04 -13.25
N LYS A 558 -21.47 26.00 -12.61
CA LYS A 558 -21.33 26.24 -11.17
C LYS A 558 -21.86 27.62 -10.80
N TYR A 559 -21.46 28.63 -11.53
CA TYR A 559 -21.85 29.99 -11.31
C TYR A 559 -23.37 30.18 -11.41
N TYR A 560 -24.00 29.66 -12.50
CA TYR A 560 -25.44 29.72 -12.66
C TYR A 560 -26.22 28.93 -11.60
N LYS A 561 -25.67 27.79 -11.15
CA LYS A 561 -26.28 27.00 -10.08
C LYS A 561 -26.30 27.76 -8.76
N GLU A 562 -25.16 28.32 -8.36
CA GLU A 562 -25.05 29.12 -7.13
C GLU A 562 -25.97 30.33 -7.17
N ALA A 563 -26.00 31.08 -8.29
CA ALA A 563 -26.87 32.20 -8.47
C ALA A 563 -28.37 31.84 -8.41
N LYS A 564 -28.75 30.69 -8.96
CA LYS A 564 -30.14 30.23 -8.96
C LYS A 564 -30.62 29.73 -7.59
N GLU A 565 -29.74 29.11 -6.82
CA GLU A 565 -30.06 28.59 -5.49
C GLU A 565 -30.21 29.70 -4.45
N GLU A 566 -29.42 30.76 -4.54
CA GLU A 566 -29.42 31.84 -3.58
C GLU A 566 -30.37 33.02 -3.99
N GLY A 567 -30.75 33.11 -5.27
CA GLY A 567 -31.71 34.06 -5.79
C GLY A 567 -31.38 35.53 -5.53
N ASP A 568 -30.16 35.82 -5.05
CA ASP A 568 -29.80 37.12 -4.52
C ASP A 568 -28.63 37.75 -5.33
N ILE A 569 -28.92 38.94 -5.84
CA ILE A 569 -27.90 39.75 -6.55
C ILE A 569 -26.75 40.13 -5.63
N GLU A 570 -26.98 40.29 -4.32
CA GLU A 570 -25.90 40.59 -3.35
C GLU A 570 -24.89 39.46 -3.22
N PHE A 571 -25.34 38.20 -3.26
CA PHE A 571 -24.44 37.05 -3.29
C PHE A 571 -23.53 37.05 -4.54
N ILE A 572 -24.12 37.28 -5.70
CA ILE A 572 -23.38 37.39 -6.96
C ILE A 572 -22.35 38.53 -6.88
N ARG A 573 -22.69 39.65 -6.27
CA ARG A 573 -21.78 40.77 -6.05
C ARG A 573 -20.63 40.45 -5.14
N SER A 574 -20.92 39.77 -4.01
CA SER A 574 -19.89 39.38 -3.03
C SER A 574 -18.89 38.40 -3.60
N GLN A 575 -19.34 37.42 -4.38
CA GLN A 575 -18.48 36.42 -5.02
C GLN A 575 -17.63 36.97 -6.17
N LEU A 576 -18.08 38.05 -6.80
CA LEU A 576 -17.45 38.63 -7.97
C LEU A 576 -16.67 39.92 -7.66
N GLY A 577 -16.69 40.40 -6.43
CA GLY A 577 -16.04 41.66 -6.03
C GLY A 577 -16.67 42.86 -6.71
N LEU A 578 -17.99 42.88 -6.86
CA LEU A 578 -18.73 43.99 -7.48
C LEU A 578 -18.98 45.09 -6.47
N THR A 579 -18.93 46.35 -6.96
CA THR A 579 -19.36 47.50 -6.20
C THR A 579 -20.91 47.59 -6.18
N GLN A 580 -21.47 48.39 -5.28
CA GLN A 580 -22.92 48.57 -5.17
C GLN A 580 -23.57 48.97 -6.52
N PRO A 581 -24.72 48.41 -6.88
CA PRO A 581 -25.35 48.71 -8.14
C PRO A 581 -25.95 50.11 -8.12
N ASN A 582 -25.90 50.75 -9.27
CA ASN A 582 -26.67 51.94 -9.54
C ASN A 582 -27.74 51.58 -10.59
N LYS A 583 -28.98 51.94 -10.36
CA LYS A 583 -30.05 51.75 -11.37
C LYS A 583 -30.38 53.08 -12.02
N GLU A 584 -30.14 53.18 -13.34
CA GLU A 584 -30.51 54.30 -14.15
C GLU A 584 -31.44 53.85 -15.29
N ASN A 585 -32.55 54.49 -15.44
CA ASN A 585 -33.56 54.21 -16.51
C ASN A 585 -33.96 52.73 -16.59
N GLY A 586 -34.06 52.03 -15.44
CA GLY A 586 -34.39 50.59 -15.37
C GLY A 586 -33.26 49.66 -15.79
N ILE A 587 -32.04 50.18 -15.93
CA ILE A 587 -30.83 49.41 -16.24
C ILE A 587 -29.95 49.36 -15.00
N THR A 588 -29.56 48.15 -14.60
CA THR A 588 -28.61 47.95 -13.50
C THR A 588 -27.17 48.20 -13.96
N ILE A 589 -26.48 49.13 -13.33
CA ILE A 589 -25.11 49.52 -13.67
C ILE A 589 -24.16 49.07 -12.56
N LEU A 590 -23.16 48.30 -12.89
CA LEU A 590 -22.21 47.70 -11.96
C LEU A 590 -20.76 47.94 -12.37
N TYR A 591 -19.90 48.08 -11.37
CA TYR A 591 -18.45 48.22 -11.55
C TYR A 591 -17.74 47.00 -10.99
N THR A 592 -16.78 46.46 -11.73
CA THR A 592 -15.99 45.31 -11.30
C THR A 592 -14.51 45.44 -11.67
N LYS A 593 -13.65 44.90 -10.82
CA LYS A 593 -12.22 44.70 -11.15
C LYS A 593 -11.97 43.38 -11.88
N SER A 594 -12.99 42.53 -12.02
CA SER A 594 -12.89 41.25 -12.71
C SER A 594 -12.75 41.46 -14.23
N ASN A 595 -11.88 40.66 -14.83
CA ASN A 595 -11.74 40.59 -16.30
C ASN A 595 -12.89 39.81 -16.97
N ASN A 596 -13.81 39.22 -16.21
CA ASN A 596 -14.93 38.41 -16.72
C ASN A 596 -16.25 39.20 -16.89
N VAL A 597 -16.15 40.43 -17.34
CA VAL A 597 -17.29 41.37 -17.43
C VAL A 597 -18.50 40.78 -18.15
N GLY A 598 -18.31 40.00 -19.21
CA GLY A 598 -19.38 39.37 -19.98
C GLY A 598 -20.14 38.28 -19.22
N LYS A 599 -19.44 37.51 -18.37
CA LYS A 599 -20.05 36.47 -17.54
C LYS A 599 -20.89 37.09 -16.43
N ILE A 600 -20.37 38.15 -15.82
CA ILE A 600 -21.07 38.92 -14.79
C ILE A 600 -22.35 39.52 -15.35
N ALA A 601 -22.29 40.16 -16.53
CA ALA A 601 -23.46 40.73 -17.20
C ALA A 601 -24.53 39.66 -17.54
N ALA A 602 -24.11 38.48 -17.99
CA ALA A 602 -25.02 37.37 -18.29
C ALA A 602 -25.75 36.83 -17.05
N ALA A 603 -25.06 36.72 -15.93
CA ALA A 603 -25.66 36.24 -14.69
C ALA A 603 -26.67 37.25 -14.11
N ILE A 604 -26.32 38.52 -14.14
CA ILE A 604 -27.22 39.58 -13.59
C ILE A 604 -28.41 39.80 -14.48
N GLU A 605 -28.30 39.69 -15.80
CA GLU A 605 -29.42 39.75 -16.75
C GLU A 605 -30.53 38.76 -16.39
N SER A 606 -30.17 37.56 -15.94
CA SER A 606 -31.16 36.53 -15.57
C SER A 606 -31.97 36.87 -14.32
N TYR A 607 -31.54 37.80 -13.48
CA TYR A 607 -32.18 38.19 -12.24
C TYR A 607 -32.84 39.61 -12.31
N ASP A 608 -32.18 40.55 -12.96
CA ASP A 608 -32.54 41.96 -12.90
C ASP A 608 -32.84 42.56 -14.30
N GLY A 609 -32.89 41.74 -15.35
CA GLY A 609 -33.22 42.18 -16.70
C GLY A 609 -32.04 42.90 -17.36
N LYS A 610 -32.22 44.24 -17.63
CA LYS A 610 -31.19 45.02 -18.32
C LYS A 610 -30.03 45.36 -17.40
N VAL A 611 -28.80 45.08 -17.85
CA VAL A 611 -27.59 45.30 -17.06
C VAL A 611 -26.44 45.84 -17.91
N ILE A 612 -25.62 46.70 -17.32
CA ILE A 612 -24.32 47.13 -17.84
C ILE A 612 -23.27 46.87 -16.76
N VAL A 613 -22.26 46.12 -17.10
CA VAL A 613 -21.12 45.84 -16.21
C VAL A 613 -19.87 46.53 -16.74
N HIS A 614 -19.33 47.46 -15.98
CA HIS A 614 -18.09 48.16 -16.27
C HIS A 614 -16.90 47.41 -15.66
N GLY A 615 -15.93 46.96 -16.48
CA GLY A 615 -14.63 46.51 -16.08
C GLY A 615 -13.58 47.60 -16.28
N GLU A 616 -12.35 47.32 -15.89
CA GLU A 616 -11.22 48.28 -16.01
C GLU A 616 -10.94 48.73 -17.46
N LYS A 617 -11.13 47.86 -18.45
CA LYS A 617 -10.82 48.11 -19.85
C LYS A 617 -12.03 48.10 -20.77
N VAL A 618 -13.06 47.37 -20.44
CA VAL A 618 -14.23 47.15 -21.27
C VAL A 618 -15.51 47.13 -20.44
N GLY A 619 -16.64 47.56 -21.02
CA GLY A 619 -17.96 47.38 -20.47
C GLY A 619 -18.78 46.40 -21.30
N VAL A 620 -19.68 45.65 -20.64
CA VAL A 620 -20.60 44.74 -21.30
C VAL A 620 -22.02 45.07 -20.93
N GLY A 621 -22.87 45.28 -21.93
CA GLY A 621 -24.31 45.48 -21.78
C GLY A 621 -25.12 44.28 -22.22
N LYS A 622 -26.19 43.95 -21.45
CA LYS A 622 -27.15 42.88 -21.76
C LYS A 622 -28.57 43.28 -21.31
N PRO A 623 -29.65 42.87 -22.00
CA PRO A 623 -29.59 42.25 -23.31
C PRO A 623 -29.08 43.22 -24.37
N LYS A 624 -28.85 42.72 -25.60
CA LYS A 624 -28.51 43.51 -26.75
C LYS A 624 -29.75 44.27 -27.25
N ASP A 625 -30.11 45.39 -26.62
CA ASP A 625 -31.21 46.22 -27.02
C ASP A 625 -30.84 47.72 -27.13
N ALA A 626 -31.74 48.51 -27.72
CA ALA A 626 -31.52 49.93 -27.99
C ALA A 626 -31.31 50.75 -26.71
N ALA A 627 -32.06 50.45 -25.64
CA ALA A 627 -31.94 51.19 -24.36
C ALA A 627 -30.64 50.96 -23.67
N VAL A 628 -30.14 49.70 -23.65
CA VAL A 628 -28.84 49.37 -23.08
C VAL A 628 -27.71 49.98 -23.90
N LYS A 629 -27.86 50.00 -25.25
CA LYS A 629 -26.88 50.62 -26.15
C LYS A 629 -26.80 52.13 -25.94
N GLU A 630 -27.97 52.80 -25.88
CA GLU A 630 -28.09 54.23 -25.64
C GLU A 630 -27.47 54.62 -24.28
N GLN A 631 -27.71 53.83 -23.23
CA GLN A 631 -27.14 54.07 -21.90
C GLN A 631 -25.60 53.87 -21.91
N MET A 632 -25.07 52.96 -22.69
CA MET A 632 -23.62 52.77 -22.86
C MET A 632 -22.95 53.90 -23.64
N GLU A 633 -23.65 54.42 -24.68
CA GLU A 633 -23.10 55.48 -25.54
C GLU A 633 -23.24 56.88 -24.92
N ASN A 634 -24.32 57.14 -24.18
CA ASN A 634 -24.70 58.46 -23.75
C ASN A 634 -24.90 58.61 -22.24
N GLY A 635 -24.86 57.49 -21.47
CA GLY A 635 -25.14 57.48 -20.04
C GLY A 635 -24.03 58.04 -19.16
N LYS A 636 -24.39 58.33 -17.91
CA LYS A 636 -23.43 58.65 -16.82
C LYS A 636 -23.34 57.44 -15.86
N PRO A 637 -22.27 57.19 -15.12
CA PRO A 637 -21.06 58.00 -15.04
C PRO A 637 -19.98 57.64 -16.06
N LEU A 638 -20.15 56.55 -16.86
CA LEU A 638 -19.17 56.11 -17.86
C LEU A 638 -19.81 56.08 -19.25
N LYS A 639 -19.18 56.79 -20.17
CA LYS A 639 -19.54 56.83 -21.57
C LYS A 639 -18.47 56.15 -22.42
N TYR A 640 -18.86 55.14 -23.20
CA TYR A 640 -17.97 54.45 -24.11
C TYR A 640 -17.84 55.13 -25.46
N LYS A 641 -16.63 55.25 -25.98
CA LYS A 641 -16.38 55.84 -27.32
C LYS A 641 -16.93 54.99 -28.45
N PHE A 642 -16.87 53.69 -28.26
CA PHE A 642 -17.38 52.74 -29.25
C PHE A 642 -18.15 51.63 -28.54
N VAL A 643 -19.40 51.38 -29.03
CA VAL A 643 -20.24 50.28 -28.58
C VAL A 643 -20.50 49.37 -29.78
N VAL A 644 -19.97 48.14 -29.71
CA VAL A 644 -20.12 47.16 -30.79
C VAL A 644 -20.98 45.98 -30.31
N GLU A 645 -21.73 45.44 -31.26
CA GLU A 645 -22.53 44.26 -31.04
C GLU A 645 -21.65 43.00 -31.20
N LYS A 646 -21.65 42.12 -30.22
CA LYS A 646 -20.91 40.84 -30.27
C LYS A 646 -21.74 39.72 -29.68
N GLY A 647 -22.22 38.82 -30.57
CA GLY A 647 -23.14 37.76 -30.15
C GLY A 647 -24.41 38.32 -29.52
N ASN A 648 -24.70 37.91 -28.29
CA ASN A 648 -25.90 38.32 -27.51
C ASN A 648 -25.65 39.49 -26.56
N PHE A 649 -24.57 40.24 -26.70
CA PHE A 649 -24.22 41.36 -25.84
C PHE A 649 -23.63 42.54 -26.60
N LEU A 650 -23.62 43.70 -25.93
CA LEU A 650 -22.98 44.93 -26.38
C LEU A 650 -21.62 45.05 -25.68
N LEU A 651 -20.57 45.36 -26.43
CA LEU A 651 -19.23 45.56 -25.90
C LEU A 651 -18.83 47.02 -26.08
N GLY A 652 -18.60 47.70 -24.97
CA GLY A 652 -18.15 49.08 -24.93
C GLY A 652 -16.66 49.19 -24.68
N HIS A 653 -15.98 50.02 -25.47
CA HIS A 653 -14.57 50.36 -25.32
C HIS A 653 -14.39 51.83 -24.99
N ASN A 654 -13.50 52.14 -24.06
CA ASN A 654 -13.12 53.51 -23.66
C ASN A 654 -12.22 54.17 -24.69
#